data_781d4454df15d086e4b551eaef2786ed
#
_entry.id   781d4454df15d086e4b551eaef2786ed
#
_cell.length_a   1.000
_cell.length_b   1.000
_cell.length_c   1.000
_cell.angle_alpha   90.00
_cell.angle_beta   90.00
_cell.angle_gamma   90.00
#
_symmetry.space_group_name_H-M   'P 1'
#
loop_
_entity.id
_entity.type
_entity.pdbx_description
1 polymer ?
#
loop_
_entity_poly.entity_id
_entity_poly.type
_entity_poly.pdbx_seq_one_letter_code
_entity_poly.pdbx_strand_id
1 'polypeptide(L)'
;MAADRTAPSGVVTFLFTDIEGSTRRWEADADAMRSALRTHDAALAEAVERHSGWLFKHTGDGVCAAFSKPGAAIAAAIDAQRALVLPVRMGIATGEAEFSDGDYFGAVLNRAARVMSAGHGGQILLDGPTAGLLTGVELVDLGQRRLRDITKPVALFQVSAPGLGTDFPPVKTLDPVPGNLRPTTTSFIGRGHDIADVETLLETHRLVTLTGPGGVGKTRLALETASRLAPAFLDGAWLFELAPVTDASAIPDAVAAVLGITQQPGKSLSESVAAALEGRVRLLIFDNCEHVLTAAAELIEAILAHSTTVKILATSREGLHVAGEQLRPVLPLDVRPKSDDSAVALFVERARDLVPGYSLNGDTDAVVEICLHLDGIPLAIELAASRMVSMSATEVRDRLDDRFRLLVNSRRGPQRHHTLRHAVQWSYDLLDASEQELLNQCSVFVGGFDLAGACAVIGAEDEFAVLDSLDALVRKSLVVVDKRSERTRFSMLETIRQFAQELLHAAGRADAAQYAHALYFAGRETDILALWDGPRQRESYSWLLVELANLRAAFRWSADHNDLDTAAGIAVYTGFLGGWIELHEPSTWEEELIHAARAVGHPRLAQLYVGAAECYRTGRLDDALRYADAAVAAIDSGRFDRMLYDIEPTALGGTYITVGMADRWLELCRNRFARGRGINTYNRAAMVMALITAGKTDEAQVACDNLLASADATDDPGARSFAQLAYGYAWRESDPRAAYEALRRGLTIAHDSGNRMAELYIAVNLSALVGTVGAADDALDFLTLAINNFYDSASYSQMVTPLIVLAAHFDRLGRHEAAATIAGFATTTFALAAFPEITTTIAHLREVLSDKAYESLAQAGATMTNANIARYALDQIDEARAELASQQ
;
A
#
# COMPACT_ATOMS: atom_id res chain seq x y z
N MET A 1 -16.33 -4.85 59.11
CA MET A 1 -14.95 -4.41 59.19
C MET A 1 -14.51 -4.19 57.74
N ALA A 2 -14.53 -2.98 57.23
CA ALA A 2 -13.95 -2.64 55.93
C ALA A 2 -12.44 -2.72 56.10
N ALA A 3 -11.79 -3.70 55.41
CA ALA A 3 -10.36 -3.73 55.33
C ALA A 3 -9.88 -2.46 54.63
N ASP A 4 -8.92 -1.80 55.20
CA ASP A 4 -8.22 -0.64 54.64
C ASP A 4 -7.56 -1.09 53.30
N ARG A 5 -8.26 -0.90 52.16
CA ARG A 5 -7.74 -1.25 50.84
C ARG A 5 -6.81 -0.11 50.41
N THR A 6 -5.52 -0.40 50.40
CA THR A 6 -4.53 0.53 49.84
C THR A 6 -4.48 0.34 48.32
N ALA A 7 -4.39 1.44 47.56
CA ALA A 7 -4.24 1.42 46.11
C ALA A 7 -2.98 0.62 45.72
N PRO A 8 -3.01 -0.28 44.71
CA PRO A 8 -1.83 -0.96 44.23
C PRO A 8 -0.72 0.01 43.82
N SER A 9 0.55 -0.30 44.15
CA SER A 9 1.71 0.55 43.85
C SER A 9 2.88 -0.27 43.27
N GLY A 10 3.77 0.39 42.53
CA GLY A 10 4.92 -0.26 41.86
C GLY A 10 4.51 -0.81 40.49
N VAL A 11 4.68 -2.13 40.28
CA VAL A 11 4.20 -2.80 39.06
C VAL A 11 2.72 -3.11 39.22
N VAL A 12 1.88 -2.45 38.42
CA VAL A 12 0.42 -2.50 38.51
C VAL A 12 -0.16 -3.01 37.19
N THR A 13 -1.21 -3.82 37.28
CA THR A 13 -2.01 -4.23 36.10
C THR A 13 -3.27 -3.38 36.01
N PHE A 14 -3.47 -2.77 34.86
CA PHE A 14 -4.62 -1.92 34.59
C PHE A 14 -5.62 -2.62 33.67
N LEU A 15 -6.91 -2.53 34.02
CA LEU A 15 -8.04 -2.90 33.18
C LEU A 15 -8.79 -1.62 32.78
N PHE A 16 -8.86 -1.37 31.48
CA PHE A 16 -9.61 -0.27 30.89
C PHE A 16 -10.77 -0.83 30.07
N THR A 17 -11.93 -0.22 30.17
CA THR A 17 -13.15 -0.66 29.47
C THR A 17 -13.81 0.51 28.76
N ASP A 18 -14.54 0.22 27.67
CA ASP A 18 -15.28 1.20 26.89
C ASP A 18 -16.42 0.53 26.10
N ILE A 19 -17.58 1.19 25.97
CA ILE A 19 -18.73 0.67 25.22
C ILE A 19 -18.60 1.00 23.75
N GLU A 20 -18.48 -0.01 22.89
CA GLU A 20 -18.39 0.21 21.45
C GLU A 20 -19.67 0.85 20.88
N GLY A 21 -19.50 2.01 20.20
CA GLY A 21 -20.62 2.73 19.57
C GLY A 21 -21.55 3.43 20.56
N SER A 22 -21.06 3.80 21.76
CA SER A 22 -21.83 4.49 22.80
C SER A 22 -22.53 5.75 22.30
N THR A 23 -21.86 6.62 21.55
CA THR A 23 -22.42 7.85 20.98
C THR A 23 -23.69 7.59 20.16
N ARG A 24 -23.61 6.63 19.24
CA ARG A 24 -24.73 6.27 18.37
C ARG A 24 -25.92 5.70 19.15
N ARG A 25 -25.68 5.00 20.27
CA ARG A 25 -26.71 4.48 21.16
C ARG A 25 -27.38 5.59 21.98
N TRP A 26 -26.60 6.60 22.41
CA TRP A 26 -27.14 7.80 23.05
C TRP A 26 -28.03 8.62 22.12
N GLU A 27 -27.66 8.73 20.86
CA GLU A 27 -28.46 9.42 19.84
C GLU A 27 -29.76 8.67 19.50
N ALA A 28 -29.71 7.32 19.53
CA ALA A 28 -30.90 6.49 19.20
C ALA A 28 -31.94 6.46 20.32
N ASP A 29 -31.54 6.24 21.58
CA ASP A 29 -32.43 6.21 22.75
C ASP A 29 -31.64 6.53 24.04
N ALA A 30 -31.72 7.79 24.46
CA ALA A 30 -30.98 8.28 25.64
C ALA A 30 -31.47 7.67 26.96
N ASP A 31 -32.75 7.31 27.09
CA ASP A 31 -33.31 6.78 28.32
C ASP A 31 -33.00 5.28 28.49
N ALA A 32 -33.10 4.51 27.41
CA ALA A 32 -32.66 3.13 27.38
C ALA A 32 -31.15 3.04 27.66
N MET A 33 -30.33 3.90 27.03
CA MET A 33 -28.88 3.93 27.22
C MET A 33 -28.53 4.30 28.65
N ARG A 34 -29.21 5.27 29.29
CA ARG A 34 -29.00 5.65 30.67
C ARG A 34 -29.32 4.52 31.68
N SER A 35 -30.36 3.71 31.36
CA SER A 35 -30.69 2.51 32.15
C SER A 35 -29.65 1.41 32.00
N ALA A 36 -29.21 1.14 30.75
CA ALA A 36 -28.22 0.14 30.44
C ALA A 36 -26.86 0.48 31.03
N LEU A 37 -26.46 1.76 31.04
CA LEU A 37 -25.22 2.25 31.65
C LEU A 37 -25.16 2.01 33.15
N ARG A 38 -26.27 2.24 33.90
CA ARG A 38 -26.32 1.94 35.34
C ARG A 38 -26.08 0.46 35.63
N THR A 39 -26.66 -0.42 34.83
CA THR A 39 -26.46 -1.88 34.97
C THR A 39 -25.01 -2.26 34.62
N HIS A 40 -24.44 -1.67 33.55
CA HIS A 40 -23.05 -1.82 33.15
C HIS A 40 -22.07 -1.40 34.26
N ASP A 41 -22.24 -0.23 34.81
CA ASP A 41 -21.36 0.31 35.89
C ASP A 41 -21.41 -0.58 37.13
N ALA A 42 -22.60 -1.06 37.49
CA ALA A 42 -22.79 -1.95 38.64
C ALA A 42 -22.10 -3.29 38.43
N ALA A 43 -22.20 -3.89 37.21
CA ALA A 43 -21.57 -5.16 36.89
C ALA A 43 -20.04 -5.05 36.91
N LEU A 44 -19.48 -3.98 36.37
CA LEU A 44 -18.05 -3.71 36.38
C LEU A 44 -17.53 -3.47 37.80
N ALA A 45 -18.19 -2.64 38.57
CA ALA A 45 -17.80 -2.37 39.96
C ALA A 45 -17.80 -3.65 40.80
N GLU A 46 -18.84 -4.50 40.66
CA GLU A 46 -18.93 -5.77 41.37
C GLU A 46 -17.82 -6.75 40.99
N ALA A 47 -17.51 -6.87 39.67
CA ALA A 47 -16.46 -7.72 39.19
C ALA A 47 -15.07 -7.25 39.67
N VAL A 48 -14.78 -5.97 39.59
CA VAL A 48 -13.52 -5.39 40.06
C VAL A 48 -13.37 -5.60 41.56
N GLU A 49 -14.43 -5.39 42.35
CA GLU A 49 -14.40 -5.55 43.78
C GLU A 49 -14.22 -7.04 44.21
N ARG A 50 -14.91 -7.96 43.54
CA ARG A 50 -14.80 -9.41 43.78
C ARG A 50 -13.37 -9.91 43.60
N HIS A 51 -12.62 -9.37 42.66
CA HIS A 51 -11.25 -9.74 42.38
C HIS A 51 -10.21 -8.81 43.01
N SER A 52 -10.59 -8.08 44.06
CA SER A 52 -9.70 -7.21 44.85
C SER A 52 -9.03 -6.09 44.03
N GLY A 53 -9.66 -5.63 42.96
CA GLY A 53 -9.24 -4.48 42.20
C GLY A 53 -9.58 -3.14 42.85
N TRP A 54 -8.92 -2.10 42.37
CA TRP A 54 -9.14 -0.70 42.78
C TRP A 54 -9.69 0.07 41.59
N LEU A 55 -11.00 0.43 41.63
CA LEU A 55 -11.61 1.24 40.59
C LEU A 55 -11.27 2.69 40.90
N PHE A 56 -10.45 3.35 40.07
CA PHE A 56 -9.93 4.69 40.30
C PHE A 56 -10.52 5.77 39.39
N LYS A 57 -11.15 5.39 38.26
CA LYS A 57 -11.67 6.38 37.31
C LYS A 57 -12.88 5.87 36.55
N HIS A 58 -13.85 6.73 36.28
CA HIS A 58 -14.95 6.58 35.35
C HIS A 58 -14.74 7.53 34.18
N THR A 59 -14.87 7.02 32.93
CA THR A 59 -14.67 7.77 31.68
C THR A 59 -15.99 8.16 30.99
N GLY A 60 -17.12 7.97 31.67
CA GLY A 60 -18.46 8.24 31.16
C GLY A 60 -19.13 6.99 30.57
N ASP A 61 -18.52 6.27 29.69
CA ASP A 61 -18.98 5.01 29.08
C ASP A 61 -18.04 3.83 29.34
N GLY A 62 -17.08 4.00 30.23
CA GLY A 62 -16.17 2.97 30.66
C GLY A 62 -15.56 3.23 32.04
N VAL A 63 -14.77 2.28 32.51
CA VAL A 63 -14.07 2.37 33.80
C VAL A 63 -12.59 2.04 33.67
N CYS A 64 -11.78 2.57 34.59
CA CYS A 64 -10.38 2.26 34.75
C CYS A 64 -10.17 1.63 36.13
N ALA A 65 -9.61 0.42 36.17
CA ALA A 65 -9.33 -0.31 37.40
C ALA A 65 -7.88 -0.76 37.49
N ALA A 66 -7.32 -0.80 38.71
CA ALA A 66 -5.96 -1.22 38.99
C ALA A 66 -5.92 -2.50 39.84
N PHE A 67 -5.00 -3.39 39.53
CA PHE A 67 -4.85 -4.68 40.23
C PHE A 67 -3.38 -4.93 40.57
N SER A 68 -3.13 -5.56 41.70
CA SER A 68 -1.78 -5.97 42.11
C SER A 68 -1.29 -7.26 41.42
N LYS A 69 -2.18 -7.98 40.71
CA LYS A 69 -1.87 -9.23 40.01
C LYS A 69 -2.58 -9.29 38.66
N PRO A 70 -1.89 -9.64 37.56
CA PRO A 70 -2.50 -9.79 36.24
C PRO A 70 -3.67 -10.78 36.18
N GLY A 71 -3.53 -11.92 36.84
CA GLY A 71 -4.59 -12.95 36.90
C GLY A 71 -5.90 -12.44 37.53
N ALA A 72 -5.82 -11.52 38.51
CA ALA A 72 -7.01 -10.90 39.12
C ALA A 72 -7.72 -9.95 38.15
N ALA A 73 -6.95 -9.17 37.37
CA ALA A 73 -7.50 -8.30 36.34
C ALA A 73 -8.25 -9.09 35.25
N ILE A 74 -7.67 -10.22 34.80
CA ILE A 74 -8.30 -11.10 33.81
C ILE A 74 -9.56 -11.76 34.35
N ALA A 75 -9.52 -12.27 35.57
CA ALA A 75 -10.68 -12.87 36.18
C ALA A 75 -11.83 -11.85 36.36
N ALA A 76 -11.51 -10.62 36.73
CA ALA A 76 -12.47 -9.52 36.79
C ALA A 76 -13.04 -9.19 35.39
N ALA A 77 -12.20 -9.13 34.36
CA ALA A 77 -12.61 -8.87 32.98
C ALA A 77 -13.54 -9.96 32.44
N ILE A 78 -13.22 -11.25 32.67
CA ILE A 78 -14.05 -12.38 32.25
C ILE A 78 -15.41 -12.37 32.95
N ASP A 79 -15.42 -12.18 34.26
CA ASP A 79 -16.67 -12.13 35.04
C ASP A 79 -17.55 -10.95 34.62
N ALA A 80 -16.94 -9.77 34.44
CA ALA A 80 -17.65 -8.60 33.94
C ALA A 80 -18.23 -8.87 32.55
N GLN A 81 -17.42 -9.38 31.61
CA GLN A 81 -17.83 -9.58 30.22
C GLN A 81 -19.00 -10.56 30.09
N ARG A 82 -19.08 -11.56 30.98
CA ARG A 82 -20.21 -12.50 31.06
C ARG A 82 -21.50 -11.88 31.59
N ALA A 83 -21.40 -10.85 32.44
CA ALA A 83 -22.54 -10.16 33.04
C ALA A 83 -23.04 -9.00 32.19
N LEU A 84 -22.22 -8.50 31.26
CA LEU A 84 -22.55 -7.30 30.46
C LEU A 84 -23.45 -7.67 29.27
N VAL A 85 -24.44 -6.80 29.04
CA VAL A 85 -25.35 -6.87 27.87
C VAL A 85 -24.88 -5.91 26.76
N LEU A 86 -24.22 -4.82 27.14
CA LEU A 86 -23.64 -3.88 26.19
C LEU A 86 -22.34 -4.42 25.58
N PRO A 87 -22.00 -4.09 24.33
CA PRO A 87 -20.77 -4.51 23.70
C PRO A 87 -19.58 -3.72 24.26
N VAL A 88 -18.95 -4.25 25.29
CA VAL A 88 -17.83 -3.59 25.98
C VAL A 88 -16.51 -4.19 25.48
N ARG A 89 -15.60 -3.34 25.02
CA ARG A 89 -14.23 -3.70 24.72
C ARG A 89 -13.35 -3.48 25.95
N MET A 90 -12.41 -4.40 26.20
CA MET A 90 -11.55 -4.36 27.38
C MET A 90 -10.08 -4.48 26.99
N GLY A 91 -9.22 -3.67 27.64
CA GLY A 91 -7.79 -3.69 27.44
C GLY A 91 -7.04 -3.81 28.77
N ILE A 92 -6.07 -4.73 28.82
CA ILE A 92 -5.27 -5.00 30.02
C ILE A 92 -3.79 -4.79 29.71
N ALA A 93 -3.10 -4.01 30.56
CA ALA A 93 -1.68 -3.80 30.46
C ALA A 93 -1.01 -3.77 31.83
N THR A 94 0.21 -4.33 31.93
CA THR A 94 0.98 -4.39 33.18
C THR A 94 2.27 -3.57 33.04
N GLY A 95 2.61 -2.79 34.06
CA GLY A 95 3.84 -2.02 34.11
C GLY A 95 3.96 -1.12 35.33
N GLU A 96 5.06 -0.39 35.43
CA GLU A 96 5.28 0.58 36.50
C GLU A 96 4.36 1.77 36.37
N ALA A 97 3.77 2.20 37.48
CA ALA A 97 2.93 3.38 37.58
C ALA A 97 3.10 4.09 38.93
N GLU A 98 3.02 5.39 38.92
CA GLU A 98 3.03 6.25 40.10
C GLU A 98 1.59 6.57 40.49
N PHE A 99 1.29 6.44 41.79
CA PHE A 99 -0.01 6.80 42.35
C PHE A 99 0.11 8.13 43.11
N SER A 100 -0.59 9.16 42.67
CA SER A 100 -0.59 10.49 43.26
C SER A 100 -1.97 11.11 43.18
N ASP A 101 -2.39 11.77 44.24
CA ASP A 101 -3.67 12.51 44.33
C ASP A 101 -4.93 11.70 43.95
N GLY A 102 -4.90 10.37 44.17
CA GLY A 102 -6.04 9.48 43.89
C GLY A 102 -6.13 8.97 42.47
N ASP A 103 -5.18 9.33 41.61
CA ASP A 103 -5.08 8.85 40.21
C ASP A 103 -3.70 8.19 39.92
N TYR A 104 -3.60 7.44 38.80
CA TYR A 104 -2.37 6.81 38.39
C TYR A 104 -1.73 7.53 37.19
N PHE A 105 -0.39 7.57 37.16
CA PHE A 105 0.41 8.18 36.10
C PHE A 105 1.48 7.18 35.61
N GLY A 106 1.70 7.17 34.30
CA GLY A 106 2.74 6.33 33.69
C GLY A 106 2.39 5.85 32.28
N ALA A 107 3.39 5.41 31.54
CA ALA A 107 3.24 4.94 30.15
C ALA A 107 2.30 3.72 30.02
N VAL A 108 2.18 2.91 31.07
CA VAL A 108 1.32 1.72 31.09
C VAL A 108 -0.16 2.05 30.96
N LEU A 109 -0.62 3.18 31.51
CA LEU A 109 -2.03 3.61 31.37
C LEU A 109 -2.35 3.95 29.93
N ASN A 110 -1.45 4.68 29.26
CA ASN A 110 -1.60 4.97 27.83
C ASN A 110 -1.65 3.66 27.02
N ARG A 111 -0.76 2.71 27.34
CA ARG A 111 -0.75 1.41 26.69
C ARG A 111 -2.04 0.62 26.91
N ALA A 112 -2.59 0.58 28.16
CA ALA A 112 -3.87 -0.06 28.45
C ALA A 112 -5.03 0.55 27.64
N ALA A 113 -5.08 1.87 27.53
CA ALA A 113 -6.08 2.60 26.74
C ALA A 113 -5.96 2.26 25.23
N ARG A 114 -4.75 2.14 24.70
CA ARG A 114 -4.54 1.79 23.28
C ARG A 114 -4.82 0.33 23.00
N VAL A 115 -4.46 -0.60 23.90
CA VAL A 115 -4.84 -2.01 23.81
C VAL A 115 -6.37 -2.14 23.80
N MET A 116 -7.09 -1.48 24.69
CA MET A 116 -8.56 -1.42 24.72
C MET A 116 -9.13 -0.90 23.39
N SER A 117 -8.60 0.21 22.91
CA SER A 117 -9.10 0.86 21.69
C SER A 117 -8.90 -0.01 20.43
N ALA A 118 -7.94 -0.93 20.44
CA ALA A 118 -7.70 -1.87 19.35
C ALA A 118 -8.75 -2.99 19.28
N GLY A 119 -9.48 -3.24 20.36
CA GLY A 119 -10.48 -4.31 20.46
C GLY A 119 -11.86 -3.96 19.94
N HIS A 120 -12.70 -4.98 19.90
CA HIS A 120 -14.12 -4.92 19.56
C HIS A 120 -15.00 -5.15 20.77
N GLY A 121 -16.27 -4.77 20.69
CA GLY A 121 -17.25 -5.02 21.78
C GLY A 121 -17.37 -6.51 22.07
N GLY A 122 -17.20 -6.91 23.32
CA GLY A 122 -17.16 -8.31 23.74
C GLY A 122 -15.75 -8.91 23.83
N GLN A 123 -14.72 -8.21 23.31
CA GLN A 123 -13.34 -8.69 23.24
C GLN A 123 -12.51 -8.21 24.44
N ILE A 124 -11.68 -9.10 25.01
CA ILE A 124 -10.70 -8.78 26.05
C ILE A 124 -9.30 -8.95 25.45
N LEU A 125 -8.55 -7.84 25.34
CA LEU A 125 -7.18 -7.82 24.85
C LEU A 125 -6.19 -7.55 25.97
N LEU A 126 -4.96 -8.07 25.83
CA LEU A 126 -3.86 -7.76 26.74
C LEU A 126 -2.52 -7.62 26.01
N ASP A 127 -1.58 -6.90 26.62
CA ASP A 127 -0.24 -6.69 26.11
C ASP A 127 0.72 -7.86 26.44
N GLY A 128 1.85 -7.95 25.73
CA GLY A 128 2.87 -8.97 25.94
C GLY A 128 3.39 -9.09 27.38
N PRO A 129 3.76 -7.96 28.06
CA PRO A 129 4.15 -8.00 29.46
C PRO A 129 3.10 -8.63 30.38
N THR A 130 1.81 -8.38 30.14
CA THR A 130 0.73 -9.02 30.90
C THR A 130 0.63 -10.50 30.58
N ALA A 131 0.71 -10.88 29.31
CA ALA A 131 0.66 -12.28 28.86
C ALA A 131 1.80 -13.14 29.48
N GLY A 132 3.01 -12.61 29.51
CA GLY A 132 4.18 -13.27 30.07
C GLY A 132 4.12 -13.54 31.58
N LEU A 133 3.25 -12.83 32.31
CA LEU A 133 3.05 -13.02 33.75
C LEU A 133 1.89 -14.00 34.08
N LEU A 134 1.24 -14.58 33.07
CA LEU A 134 0.07 -15.42 33.26
C LEU A 134 0.41 -16.90 33.12
N THR A 135 -0.23 -17.71 33.97
CA THR A 135 -0.19 -19.19 33.87
C THR A 135 -1.61 -19.74 33.97
N GLY A 136 -1.96 -20.68 33.08
CA GLY A 136 -3.25 -21.34 33.11
C GLY A 136 -4.43 -20.56 32.51
N VAL A 137 -4.17 -19.50 31.77
CA VAL A 137 -5.16 -18.76 30.97
C VAL A 137 -4.93 -19.11 29.49
N GLU A 138 -5.99 -19.43 28.78
CA GLU A 138 -5.93 -19.68 27.34
C GLU A 138 -5.91 -18.34 26.61
N LEU A 139 -4.86 -18.10 25.83
CA LEU A 139 -4.62 -16.89 25.08
C LEU A 139 -4.48 -17.19 23.59
N VAL A 140 -5.11 -16.37 22.74
CA VAL A 140 -4.90 -16.37 21.30
C VAL A 140 -3.90 -15.27 20.98
N ASP A 141 -2.76 -15.63 20.43
CA ASP A 141 -1.75 -14.66 19.97
C ASP A 141 -2.24 -13.92 18.72
N LEU A 142 -2.32 -12.60 18.81
CA LEU A 142 -2.71 -11.71 17.70
C LEU A 142 -1.49 -11.05 17.03
N GLY A 143 -0.28 -11.39 17.47
CA GLY A 143 0.99 -10.90 16.95
C GLY A 143 1.37 -9.51 17.43
N GLN A 144 2.52 -9.02 16.91
CA GLN A 144 3.01 -7.66 17.13
C GLN A 144 2.14 -6.66 16.36
N ARG A 145 1.64 -5.62 17.03
CA ARG A 145 0.73 -4.63 16.43
C ARG A 145 1.16 -3.21 16.76
N ARG A 146 1.10 -2.31 15.77
CA ARG A 146 1.31 -0.87 15.99
C ARG A 146 0.03 -0.24 16.51
N LEU A 147 0.07 0.30 17.71
CA LEU A 147 -1.03 1.00 18.33
C LEU A 147 -0.83 2.52 18.19
N ARG A 148 -1.94 3.25 18.07
CA ARG A 148 -1.91 4.72 17.95
C ARG A 148 -1.17 5.34 19.14
N ASP A 149 -0.29 6.32 18.88
CA ASP A 149 0.51 7.06 19.88
C ASP A 149 1.44 6.17 20.75
N ILE A 150 1.76 4.93 20.28
CA ILE A 150 2.77 4.07 20.87
C ILE A 150 3.86 3.83 19.84
N THR A 151 5.08 4.24 20.18
CA THR A 151 6.22 4.23 19.25
C THR A 151 6.69 2.82 18.86
N LYS A 152 6.60 1.85 19.78
CA LYS A 152 7.02 0.45 19.52
C LYS A 152 5.81 -0.44 19.29
N PRO A 153 5.88 -1.45 18.39
CA PRO A 153 4.86 -2.48 18.28
C PRO A 153 4.61 -3.16 19.63
N VAL A 154 3.37 -3.51 19.88
CA VAL A 154 2.92 -4.17 21.11
C VAL A 154 2.42 -5.56 20.74
N ALA A 155 2.97 -6.61 21.37
CA ALA A 155 2.41 -7.95 21.25
C ALA A 155 1.01 -7.95 21.87
N LEU A 156 -0.01 -8.31 21.09
CA LEU A 156 -1.39 -8.38 21.54
C LEU A 156 -1.87 -9.82 21.66
N PHE A 157 -2.60 -10.07 22.73
CA PHE A 157 -3.21 -11.37 22.99
C PHE A 157 -4.69 -11.19 23.31
N GLN A 158 -5.52 -12.15 22.85
CA GLN A 158 -6.95 -12.20 23.19
C GLN A 158 -7.17 -13.26 24.25
N VAL A 159 -7.96 -12.95 25.27
CA VAL A 159 -8.38 -13.94 26.26
C VAL A 159 -9.44 -14.87 25.67
N SER A 160 -9.20 -16.18 25.73
CA SER A 160 -10.17 -17.22 25.42
C SER A 160 -10.70 -17.83 26.71
N ALA A 161 -12.02 -17.82 26.91
CA ALA A 161 -12.64 -18.44 28.06
C ALA A 161 -14.06 -18.93 27.73
N PRO A 162 -14.54 -20.02 28.35
CA PRO A 162 -15.89 -20.53 28.13
C PRO A 162 -16.97 -19.46 28.35
N GLY A 163 -17.86 -19.29 27.38
CA GLY A 163 -18.96 -18.30 27.43
C GLY A 163 -18.57 -16.89 26.96
N LEU A 164 -17.35 -16.67 26.48
CA LEU A 164 -16.96 -15.48 25.74
C LEU A 164 -16.94 -15.77 24.23
N GLY A 165 -17.14 -14.72 23.43
CA GLY A 165 -16.91 -14.80 21.99
C GLY A 165 -15.45 -15.08 21.68
N THR A 166 -15.18 -15.91 20.69
CA THR A 166 -13.81 -16.24 20.25
C THR A 166 -13.50 -15.68 18.88
N ASP A 167 -14.50 -15.43 18.07
CA ASP A 167 -14.37 -14.93 16.70
C ASP A 167 -14.71 -13.44 16.66
N PHE A 168 -13.70 -12.62 16.37
CA PHE A 168 -13.81 -11.17 16.27
C PHE A 168 -13.18 -10.69 14.96
N PRO A 169 -13.64 -9.55 14.42
CA PRO A 169 -12.94 -8.90 13.33
C PRO A 169 -11.49 -8.59 13.72
N PRO A 170 -10.58 -8.37 12.75
CA PRO A 170 -9.20 -7.99 13.03
C PRO A 170 -9.12 -6.78 13.95
N VAL A 171 -8.15 -6.80 14.86
CA VAL A 171 -7.92 -5.69 15.80
C VAL A 171 -7.63 -4.38 15.07
N LYS A 172 -8.13 -3.27 15.62
CA LYS A 172 -8.01 -1.90 15.07
C LYS A 172 -6.61 -1.35 15.35
N THR A 173 -5.64 -1.64 14.48
CA THR A 173 -4.24 -1.23 14.62
C THR A 173 -3.81 -0.24 13.53
N LEU A 174 -2.65 0.37 13.71
CA LEU A 174 -2.03 1.22 12.68
C LEU A 174 -1.22 0.43 11.65
N ASP A 175 -1.10 -0.88 11.83
CA ASP A 175 -0.42 -1.71 10.86
C ASP A 175 -1.23 -1.66 9.55
N PRO A 176 -0.70 -1.10 8.46
CA PRO A 176 -1.36 -1.23 7.18
C PRO A 176 -1.36 -2.72 6.83
N VAL A 177 -2.51 -3.30 6.58
CA VAL A 177 -2.58 -4.59 5.88
C VAL A 177 -1.86 -4.38 4.56
N PRO A 178 -0.80 -5.16 4.25
CA PRO A 178 -0.10 -4.99 2.98
C PRO A 178 -1.09 -5.02 1.81
N GLY A 179 -0.89 -4.17 0.79
CA GLY A 179 -1.79 -4.13 -0.35
C GLY A 179 -2.16 -2.72 -0.78
N ASN A 180 -2.99 -2.63 -1.81
CA ASN A 180 -3.47 -1.38 -2.39
C ASN A 180 -5.00 -1.23 -2.35
N LEU A 181 -5.71 -2.07 -1.58
CA LEU A 181 -7.16 -1.96 -1.43
C LEU A 181 -7.52 -0.65 -0.74
N ARG A 182 -8.45 0.09 -1.33
CA ARG A 182 -8.99 1.32 -0.76
C ARG A 182 -10.33 1.05 -0.09
N PRO A 183 -10.62 1.60 1.11
CA PRO A 183 -11.95 1.48 1.71
C PRO A 183 -13.01 2.09 0.81
N THR A 184 -14.13 1.39 0.62
CA THR A 184 -15.27 1.91 -0.15
C THR A 184 -16.01 2.99 0.65
N THR A 185 -16.50 4.03 -0.02
CA THR A 185 -17.17 5.19 0.61
C THR A 185 -18.64 5.01 0.81
N THR A 186 -19.26 4.16 -0.01
CA THR A 186 -20.73 3.95 0.01
C THR A 186 -21.05 2.61 0.65
N SER A 187 -22.19 2.54 1.35
CA SER A 187 -22.69 1.32 1.96
C SER A 187 -22.82 0.18 0.94
N PHE A 188 -22.45 -1.02 1.35
CA PHE A 188 -22.65 -2.25 0.58
C PHE A 188 -23.98 -2.88 1.02
N ILE A 189 -24.96 -2.91 0.12
CA ILE A 189 -26.30 -3.37 0.42
C ILE A 189 -26.53 -4.72 -0.19
N GLY A 190 -27.02 -5.62 0.62
CA GLY A 190 -27.29 -6.98 0.23
C GLY A 190 -26.04 -7.82 0.01
N ARG A 191 -26.24 -9.02 -0.55
CA ARG A 191 -25.17 -9.93 -0.98
C ARG A 191 -24.33 -10.53 0.14
N GLY A 192 -24.83 -10.56 1.38
CA GLY A 192 -24.12 -11.26 2.48
C GLY A 192 -23.85 -12.73 2.13
N HIS A 193 -24.81 -13.40 1.46
CA HIS A 193 -24.63 -14.76 0.95
C HIS A 193 -23.59 -14.85 -0.16
N ASP A 194 -23.58 -13.90 -1.11
CA ASP A 194 -22.60 -13.89 -2.20
C ASP A 194 -21.18 -13.74 -1.65
N ILE A 195 -20.96 -12.91 -0.62
CA ILE A 195 -19.66 -12.76 0.05
C ILE A 195 -19.25 -14.10 0.70
N ALA A 196 -20.10 -14.69 1.52
CA ALA A 196 -19.80 -15.96 2.21
C ALA A 196 -19.52 -17.10 1.22
N ASP A 197 -20.23 -17.16 0.10
CA ASP A 197 -19.98 -18.12 -0.97
C ASP A 197 -18.59 -17.91 -1.59
N VAL A 198 -18.19 -16.66 -1.88
CA VAL A 198 -16.86 -16.35 -2.47
C VAL A 198 -15.76 -16.63 -1.47
N GLU A 199 -15.95 -16.32 -0.18
CA GLU A 199 -15.02 -16.66 0.90
C GLU A 199 -14.79 -18.18 0.95
N THR A 200 -15.87 -18.98 0.99
CA THR A 200 -15.83 -20.44 0.97
C THR A 200 -15.13 -21.00 -0.27
N LEU A 201 -15.43 -20.43 -1.45
CA LEU A 201 -14.75 -20.84 -2.69
C LEU A 201 -13.27 -20.54 -2.66
N LEU A 202 -12.85 -19.38 -2.14
CA LEU A 202 -11.44 -19.03 -1.99
C LEU A 202 -10.72 -19.86 -0.93
N GLU A 203 -11.39 -20.49 0.04
CA GLU A 203 -10.76 -21.45 0.95
C GLU A 203 -10.29 -22.69 0.21
N THR A 204 -11.11 -23.19 -0.73
CA THR A 204 -10.90 -24.48 -1.40
C THR A 204 -10.23 -24.36 -2.77
N HIS A 205 -10.38 -23.23 -3.46
CA HIS A 205 -9.85 -22.99 -4.80
C HIS A 205 -8.84 -21.86 -4.80
N ARG A 206 -7.89 -21.90 -5.75
CA ARG A 206 -6.87 -20.86 -5.90
C ARG A 206 -7.26 -19.76 -6.89
N LEU A 207 -8.23 -20.03 -7.77
CA LEU A 207 -8.76 -19.08 -8.74
C LEU A 207 -10.28 -19.11 -8.71
N VAL A 208 -10.88 -18.00 -8.36
CA VAL A 208 -12.33 -17.77 -8.41
C VAL A 208 -12.60 -16.61 -9.36
N THR A 209 -13.47 -16.80 -10.35
CA THR A 209 -13.85 -15.76 -11.30
C THR A 209 -15.32 -15.39 -11.12
N LEU A 210 -15.55 -14.12 -10.73
CA LEU A 210 -16.91 -13.54 -10.66
C LEU A 210 -17.35 -13.17 -12.06
N THR A 211 -18.39 -13.87 -12.57
CA THR A 211 -18.90 -13.63 -13.91
C THR A 211 -20.28 -12.96 -13.90
N GLY A 212 -20.59 -12.21 -14.95
CA GLY A 212 -21.89 -11.57 -15.08
C GLY A 212 -21.88 -10.27 -15.88
N PRO A 213 -23.06 -9.68 -16.16
CA PRO A 213 -23.18 -8.48 -16.97
C PRO A 213 -22.48 -7.27 -16.32
N GLY A 214 -22.19 -6.23 -17.13
CA GLY A 214 -21.70 -4.95 -16.64
C GLY A 214 -22.68 -4.34 -15.63
N GLY A 215 -22.17 -3.60 -14.63
CA GLY A 215 -23.01 -2.91 -13.64
C GLY A 215 -23.74 -3.78 -12.62
N VAL A 216 -23.57 -5.13 -12.67
CA VAL A 216 -24.19 -6.06 -11.70
C VAL A 216 -23.49 -6.02 -10.33
N GLY A 217 -22.33 -5.38 -10.21
CA GLY A 217 -21.60 -5.23 -8.96
C GLY A 217 -20.49 -6.24 -8.71
N LYS A 218 -19.93 -6.88 -9.76
CA LYS A 218 -18.80 -7.84 -9.65
C LYS A 218 -17.59 -7.25 -8.91
N THR A 219 -17.08 -6.11 -9.39
CA THR A 219 -15.96 -5.38 -8.79
C THR A 219 -16.21 -5.05 -7.34
N ARG A 220 -17.42 -4.56 -7.02
CA ARG A 220 -17.77 -4.20 -5.64
C ARG A 220 -17.85 -5.40 -4.72
N LEU A 221 -18.40 -6.53 -5.19
CA LEU A 221 -18.38 -7.79 -4.46
C LEU A 221 -16.96 -8.30 -4.25
N ALA A 222 -16.11 -8.25 -5.28
CA ALA A 222 -14.70 -8.65 -5.18
C ALA A 222 -13.95 -7.81 -4.13
N LEU A 223 -14.11 -6.49 -4.16
CA LEU A 223 -13.44 -5.58 -3.23
C LEU A 223 -13.92 -5.75 -1.78
N GLU A 224 -15.23 -5.93 -1.57
CA GLU A 224 -15.78 -6.16 -0.24
C GLU A 224 -15.28 -7.50 0.35
N THR A 225 -15.32 -8.57 -0.46
CA THR A 225 -14.79 -9.88 -0.06
C THR A 225 -13.29 -9.81 0.21
N ALA A 226 -12.51 -9.18 -0.70
CA ALA A 226 -11.08 -9.02 -0.52
C ALA A 226 -10.72 -8.22 0.73
N SER A 227 -11.47 -7.16 1.05
CA SER A 227 -11.26 -6.35 2.26
C SER A 227 -11.48 -7.16 3.54
N ARG A 228 -12.45 -8.08 3.54
CA ARG A 228 -12.70 -8.98 4.68
C ARG A 228 -11.63 -10.05 4.82
N LEU A 229 -11.17 -10.61 3.70
CA LEU A 229 -10.15 -11.66 3.68
C LEU A 229 -8.72 -11.13 3.82
N ALA A 230 -8.45 -9.84 3.53
CA ALA A 230 -7.11 -9.27 3.53
C ALA A 230 -6.29 -9.56 4.79
N PRO A 231 -6.86 -9.56 6.03
CA PRO A 231 -6.11 -9.90 7.23
C PRO A 231 -5.60 -11.36 7.31
N ALA A 232 -6.19 -12.27 6.53
CA ALA A 232 -5.77 -13.67 6.46
C ALA A 232 -4.57 -13.89 5.50
N PHE A 233 -4.24 -12.88 4.69
CA PHE A 233 -3.14 -12.94 3.74
C PHE A 233 -1.95 -12.12 4.26
N LEU A 234 -0.91 -12.82 4.74
CA LEU A 234 0.25 -12.19 5.39
C LEU A 234 0.98 -11.18 4.49
N ASP A 235 1.06 -11.46 3.20
CA ASP A 235 1.67 -10.58 2.20
C ASP A 235 0.62 -9.68 1.50
N GLY A 236 -0.61 -9.63 2.04
CA GLY A 236 -1.64 -8.68 1.70
C GLY A 236 -2.56 -9.01 0.53
N ALA A 237 -3.44 -8.05 0.21
CA ALA A 237 -4.39 -8.13 -0.88
C ALA A 237 -4.13 -7.02 -1.90
N TRP A 238 -4.02 -7.40 -3.19
CA TRP A 238 -3.54 -6.54 -4.26
C TRP A 238 -4.54 -6.49 -5.41
N LEU A 239 -5.02 -5.28 -5.72
CA LEU A 239 -5.96 -5.01 -6.81
C LEU A 239 -5.20 -4.60 -8.06
N PHE A 240 -5.54 -5.23 -9.18
CA PHE A 240 -5.12 -4.87 -10.53
C PHE A 240 -6.34 -4.46 -11.34
N GLU A 241 -6.49 -3.15 -11.53
CA GLU A 241 -7.55 -2.60 -12.37
C GLU A 241 -7.09 -2.71 -13.83
N LEU A 242 -7.61 -3.70 -14.57
CA LEU A 242 -7.21 -3.94 -15.97
C LEU A 242 -7.98 -3.09 -16.98
N ALA A 243 -9.07 -2.45 -16.56
CA ALA A 243 -9.85 -1.57 -17.42
C ALA A 243 -9.01 -0.54 -18.21
N PRO A 244 -7.93 0.04 -17.63
CA PRO A 244 -7.06 0.98 -18.30
C PRO A 244 -6.11 0.38 -19.34
N VAL A 245 -5.90 -0.93 -19.31
CA VAL A 245 -4.93 -1.60 -20.18
C VAL A 245 -5.56 -1.88 -21.53
N THR A 246 -5.26 -1.07 -22.53
CA THR A 246 -5.80 -1.21 -23.89
C THR A 246 -5.06 -2.23 -24.74
N ASP A 247 -3.75 -2.40 -24.49
CA ASP A 247 -2.92 -3.42 -25.15
C ASP A 247 -2.76 -4.64 -24.23
N ALA A 248 -3.19 -5.79 -24.71
CA ALA A 248 -3.08 -7.05 -23.99
C ALA A 248 -1.61 -7.40 -23.61
N SER A 249 -0.62 -6.98 -24.40
CA SER A 249 0.79 -7.20 -24.11
C SER A 249 1.30 -6.42 -22.88
N ALA A 250 0.60 -5.35 -22.48
CA ALA A 250 0.96 -4.53 -21.33
C ALA A 250 0.41 -5.02 -19.98
N ILE A 251 -0.31 -6.16 -19.94
CA ILE A 251 -0.84 -6.72 -18.69
C ILE A 251 0.28 -7.10 -17.69
N PRO A 252 1.34 -7.80 -18.09
CA PRO A 252 2.44 -8.08 -17.17
C PRO A 252 3.07 -6.82 -16.59
N ASP A 253 3.19 -5.75 -17.41
CA ASP A 253 3.71 -4.44 -16.95
C ASP A 253 2.80 -3.81 -15.92
N ALA A 254 1.49 -3.81 -16.15
CA ALA A 254 0.51 -3.25 -15.21
C ALA A 254 0.52 -3.99 -13.86
N VAL A 255 0.62 -5.32 -13.88
CA VAL A 255 0.70 -6.14 -12.66
C VAL A 255 2.04 -5.95 -11.96
N ALA A 256 3.13 -5.96 -12.72
CA ALA A 256 4.48 -5.74 -12.21
C ALA A 256 4.60 -4.36 -11.53
N ALA A 257 4.04 -3.32 -12.13
CA ALA A 257 4.04 -1.97 -11.58
C ALA A 257 3.34 -1.88 -10.21
N VAL A 258 2.16 -2.50 -10.09
CA VAL A 258 1.41 -2.51 -8.83
C VAL A 258 2.16 -3.27 -7.73
N LEU A 259 2.82 -4.38 -8.10
CA LEU A 259 3.60 -5.20 -7.17
C LEU A 259 5.03 -4.66 -6.95
N GLY A 260 5.47 -3.66 -7.73
CA GLY A 260 6.83 -3.16 -7.71
C GLY A 260 7.84 -4.17 -8.26
N ILE A 261 7.43 -5.06 -9.19
CA ILE A 261 8.27 -6.12 -9.74
C ILE A 261 8.92 -5.66 -11.05
N THR A 262 10.17 -6.02 -11.25
CA THR A 262 10.94 -5.74 -12.48
C THR A 262 11.28 -7.02 -13.22
N GLN A 263 11.52 -6.89 -14.53
CA GLN A 263 11.89 -8.03 -15.37
C GLN A 263 13.26 -8.58 -14.99
N GLN A 264 13.34 -9.90 -14.74
CA GLN A 264 14.59 -10.57 -14.42
C GLN A 264 15.40 -10.88 -15.70
N PRO A 265 16.76 -10.87 -15.62
CA PRO A 265 17.61 -11.24 -16.72
C PRO A 265 17.28 -12.64 -17.28
N GLY A 266 17.07 -12.75 -18.59
CA GLY A 266 16.78 -14.02 -19.26
C GLY A 266 15.37 -14.56 -19.05
N LYS A 267 14.46 -13.81 -18.41
CA LYS A 267 13.05 -14.15 -18.26
C LYS A 267 12.15 -13.08 -18.88
N SER A 268 10.98 -13.48 -19.31
CA SER A 268 9.90 -12.52 -19.63
C SER A 268 9.40 -11.82 -18.36
N LEU A 269 8.70 -10.70 -18.52
CA LEU A 269 8.11 -10.02 -17.38
C LEU A 269 7.04 -10.88 -16.68
N SER A 270 6.24 -11.64 -17.43
CA SER A 270 5.28 -12.60 -16.87
C SER A 270 5.96 -13.68 -16.01
N GLU A 271 7.08 -14.23 -16.47
CA GLU A 271 7.87 -15.19 -15.69
C GLU A 271 8.50 -14.53 -14.46
N SER A 272 8.88 -13.25 -14.55
CA SER A 272 9.43 -12.49 -13.43
C SER A 272 8.38 -12.22 -12.36
N VAL A 273 7.16 -11.84 -12.77
CA VAL A 273 6.01 -11.69 -11.86
C VAL A 273 5.67 -13.01 -11.18
N ALA A 274 5.59 -14.11 -11.93
CA ALA A 274 5.30 -15.43 -11.38
C ALA A 274 6.36 -15.87 -10.35
N ALA A 275 7.64 -15.68 -10.66
CA ALA A 275 8.75 -16.01 -9.76
C ALA A 275 8.74 -15.14 -8.48
N ALA A 276 8.41 -13.86 -8.56
CA ALA A 276 8.33 -12.98 -7.40
C ALA A 276 7.16 -13.31 -6.46
N LEU A 277 6.16 -14.01 -6.96
CA LEU A 277 4.99 -14.47 -6.19
C LEU A 277 5.19 -15.88 -5.62
N GLU A 278 6.29 -16.55 -5.92
CA GLU A 278 6.60 -17.85 -5.35
C GLU A 278 6.72 -17.75 -3.82
N GLY A 279 5.95 -18.58 -3.12
CA GLY A 279 5.93 -18.63 -1.64
C GLY A 279 5.28 -17.45 -0.93
N ARG A 280 4.69 -16.50 -1.63
CA ARG A 280 3.91 -15.43 -1.01
C ARG A 280 2.49 -15.87 -0.69
N VAL A 281 1.98 -15.43 0.46
CA VAL A 281 0.59 -15.63 0.89
C VAL A 281 -0.20 -14.36 0.55
N ARG A 282 -0.59 -14.23 -0.73
CA ARG A 282 -1.27 -13.03 -1.27
C ARG A 282 -2.63 -13.35 -1.84
N LEU A 283 -3.55 -12.40 -1.71
CA LEU A 283 -4.78 -12.36 -2.48
C LEU A 283 -4.61 -11.36 -3.64
N LEU A 284 -4.71 -11.84 -4.86
CA LEU A 284 -4.60 -11.02 -6.06
C LEU A 284 -6.00 -10.83 -6.65
N ILE A 285 -6.38 -9.58 -6.87
CA ILE A 285 -7.68 -9.23 -7.46
C ILE A 285 -7.46 -8.68 -8.86
N PHE A 286 -7.89 -9.44 -9.90
CA PHE A 286 -7.84 -9.01 -11.30
C PHE A 286 -9.22 -8.48 -11.69
N ASP A 287 -9.36 -7.16 -11.78
CA ASP A 287 -10.65 -6.55 -12.09
C ASP A 287 -10.77 -6.18 -13.57
N ASN A 288 -11.94 -6.46 -14.14
CA ASN A 288 -12.32 -6.14 -15.52
C ASN A 288 -11.47 -6.85 -16.59
N CYS A 289 -11.37 -8.19 -16.51
CA CYS A 289 -10.55 -9.00 -17.44
C CYS A 289 -11.13 -9.14 -18.85
N GLU A 290 -12.41 -8.78 -19.09
CA GLU A 290 -13.16 -9.13 -20.28
C GLU A 290 -12.56 -8.66 -21.62
N HIS A 291 -11.86 -7.54 -21.66
CA HIS A 291 -11.28 -6.98 -22.90
C HIS A 291 -9.85 -7.46 -23.17
N VAL A 292 -9.20 -8.09 -22.19
CA VAL A 292 -7.82 -8.59 -22.25
C VAL A 292 -7.72 -10.04 -21.77
N LEU A 293 -8.79 -10.81 -22.01
CA LEU A 293 -9.04 -12.13 -21.42
C LEU A 293 -7.85 -13.11 -21.60
N THR A 294 -7.34 -13.24 -22.81
CA THR A 294 -6.26 -14.19 -23.14
C THR A 294 -4.96 -13.87 -22.38
N ALA A 295 -4.54 -12.61 -22.40
CA ALA A 295 -3.28 -12.23 -21.77
C ALA A 295 -3.40 -12.25 -20.23
N ALA A 296 -4.56 -11.90 -19.67
CA ALA A 296 -4.84 -12.06 -18.25
C ALA A 296 -4.80 -13.54 -17.84
N ALA A 297 -5.41 -14.43 -18.64
CA ALA A 297 -5.38 -15.86 -18.42
C ALA A 297 -3.96 -16.43 -18.44
N GLU A 298 -3.16 -16.08 -19.45
CA GLU A 298 -1.76 -16.51 -19.57
C GLU A 298 -0.91 -16.10 -18.36
N LEU A 299 -1.05 -14.86 -17.90
CA LEU A 299 -0.34 -14.39 -16.71
C LEU A 299 -0.80 -15.13 -15.45
N ILE A 300 -2.12 -15.31 -15.29
CA ILE A 300 -2.71 -16.05 -14.15
C ILE A 300 -2.23 -17.50 -14.14
N GLU A 301 -2.19 -18.17 -15.29
CA GLU A 301 -1.65 -19.53 -15.41
C GLU A 301 -0.18 -19.58 -15.00
N ALA A 302 0.64 -18.63 -15.45
CA ALA A 302 2.05 -18.53 -15.05
C ALA A 302 2.21 -18.36 -13.54
N ILE A 303 1.41 -17.49 -12.91
CA ILE A 303 1.41 -17.29 -11.45
C ILE A 303 1.01 -18.57 -10.71
N LEU A 304 -0.09 -19.22 -11.12
CA LEU A 304 -0.59 -20.43 -10.48
C LEU A 304 0.32 -21.65 -10.64
N ALA A 305 1.12 -21.69 -11.72
CA ALA A 305 2.12 -22.72 -11.94
C ALA A 305 3.33 -22.60 -11.00
N HIS A 306 3.71 -21.38 -10.63
CA HIS A 306 4.88 -21.09 -9.78
C HIS A 306 4.55 -20.97 -8.29
N SER A 307 3.34 -20.59 -7.93
CA SER A 307 2.94 -20.38 -6.53
C SER A 307 1.83 -21.34 -6.11
N THR A 308 1.97 -21.96 -4.93
CA THR A 308 0.94 -22.81 -4.31
C THR A 308 0.10 -22.07 -3.27
N THR A 309 0.53 -20.90 -2.84
CA THR A 309 -0.05 -20.12 -1.72
C THR A 309 -0.83 -18.90 -2.16
N VAL A 310 -0.58 -18.39 -3.37
CA VAL A 310 -1.34 -17.28 -3.94
C VAL A 310 -2.75 -17.71 -4.27
N LYS A 311 -3.72 -16.85 -3.91
CA LYS A 311 -5.13 -16.97 -4.32
C LYS A 311 -5.50 -15.81 -5.21
N ILE A 312 -6.38 -16.08 -6.19
CA ILE A 312 -6.76 -15.11 -7.22
C ILE A 312 -8.28 -14.99 -7.26
N LEU A 313 -8.77 -13.76 -7.21
CA LEU A 313 -10.15 -13.38 -7.41
C LEU A 313 -10.24 -12.51 -8.66
N ALA A 314 -10.84 -13.02 -9.73
CA ALA A 314 -11.00 -12.28 -10.97
C ALA A 314 -12.44 -11.79 -11.18
N THR A 315 -12.61 -10.68 -11.89
CA THR A 315 -13.92 -10.24 -12.38
C THR A 315 -13.90 -10.18 -13.91
N SER A 316 -14.92 -10.72 -14.55
CA SER A 316 -15.05 -10.73 -16.00
C SER A 316 -16.52 -10.87 -16.42
N ARG A 317 -16.81 -10.68 -17.70
CA ARG A 317 -18.16 -11.01 -18.26
C ARG A 317 -18.31 -12.50 -18.49
N GLU A 318 -17.24 -13.19 -18.75
CA GLU A 318 -17.16 -14.63 -19.01
C GLU A 318 -15.95 -15.24 -18.26
N GLY A 319 -15.82 -16.57 -18.28
CA GLY A 319 -14.68 -17.24 -17.64
C GLY A 319 -13.37 -16.94 -18.34
N LEU A 320 -12.26 -17.04 -17.60
CA LEU A 320 -10.91 -16.88 -18.12
C LEU A 320 -10.41 -18.13 -18.85
N HIS A 321 -11.11 -19.26 -18.68
CA HIS A 321 -10.76 -20.57 -19.23
C HIS A 321 -9.43 -21.15 -18.75
N VAL A 322 -9.00 -20.77 -17.54
CA VAL A 322 -7.80 -21.25 -16.89
C VAL A 322 -8.05 -22.56 -16.15
N ALA A 323 -7.10 -23.49 -16.18
CA ALA A 323 -7.23 -24.78 -15.50
C ALA A 323 -7.42 -24.60 -13.99
N GLY A 324 -8.44 -25.23 -13.43
CA GLY A 324 -8.80 -25.10 -12.00
C GLY A 324 -9.57 -23.83 -11.65
N GLU A 325 -10.03 -23.07 -12.63
CA GLU A 325 -10.90 -21.92 -12.43
C GLU A 325 -12.26 -22.35 -11.86
N GLN A 326 -12.70 -21.66 -10.82
CA GLN A 326 -14.05 -21.80 -10.27
C GLN A 326 -14.88 -20.57 -10.67
N LEU A 327 -15.92 -20.79 -11.48
CA LEU A 327 -16.82 -19.72 -11.88
C LEU A 327 -17.90 -19.49 -10.82
N ARG A 328 -18.11 -18.23 -10.45
CA ARG A 328 -19.21 -17.78 -9.60
C ARG A 328 -20.03 -16.70 -10.32
N PRO A 329 -21.17 -17.05 -10.90
CA PRO A 329 -22.04 -16.07 -11.54
C PRO A 329 -22.62 -15.09 -10.51
N VAL A 330 -22.46 -13.79 -10.75
CA VAL A 330 -23.05 -12.71 -9.97
C VAL A 330 -24.39 -12.33 -10.60
N LEU A 331 -25.47 -12.64 -9.89
CA LEU A 331 -26.83 -12.38 -10.36
C LEU A 331 -27.25 -10.94 -10.01
N PRO A 332 -28.19 -10.32 -10.72
CA PRO A 332 -28.86 -9.09 -10.29
C PRO A 332 -29.47 -9.22 -8.88
N LEU A 333 -29.72 -8.09 -8.23
CA LEU A 333 -30.38 -8.06 -6.93
C LEU A 333 -31.83 -8.55 -7.02
N ASP A 334 -32.30 -9.21 -5.97
CA ASP A 334 -33.71 -9.65 -5.89
C ASP A 334 -34.62 -8.43 -5.81
N VAL A 335 -35.67 -8.43 -6.62
CA VAL A 335 -36.62 -7.32 -6.71
C VAL A 335 -37.76 -7.42 -5.68
N ARG A 336 -37.89 -8.55 -4.99
CA ARG A 336 -38.93 -8.75 -3.98
C ARG A 336 -38.78 -7.84 -2.76
N PRO A 337 -39.81 -7.09 -2.33
CA PRO A 337 -39.67 -6.04 -1.31
C PRO A 337 -39.49 -6.55 0.15
N LYS A 338 -39.31 -7.84 0.36
CA LYS A 338 -39.30 -8.47 1.70
C LYS A 338 -37.91 -8.73 2.31
N SER A 339 -36.85 -8.36 1.67
CA SER A 339 -35.47 -8.53 2.21
C SER A 339 -34.73 -7.21 2.26
N ASP A 340 -33.99 -6.98 3.33
CA ASP A 340 -33.04 -5.86 3.45
C ASP A 340 -31.91 -5.94 2.37
N ASP A 341 -31.85 -7.07 1.66
CA ASP A 341 -30.86 -7.39 0.62
C ASP A 341 -31.43 -7.22 -0.81
N SER A 342 -32.45 -6.37 -1.01
CA SER A 342 -33.16 -6.28 -2.28
C SER A 342 -32.75 -5.05 -3.11
N ALA A 343 -33.11 -5.11 -4.40
CA ALA A 343 -33.01 -3.97 -5.33
C ALA A 343 -33.77 -2.74 -4.80
N VAL A 344 -34.94 -2.99 -4.14
CA VAL A 344 -35.74 -1.95 -3.50
C VAL A 344 -35.02 -1.29 -2.34
N ALA A 345 -34.32 -2.06 -1.50
CA ALA A 345 -33.53 -1.53 -0.42
C ALA A 345 -32.39 -0.62 -0.93
N LEU A 346 -31.72 -1.03 -2.01
CA LEU A 346 -30.69 -0.22 -2.67
C LEU A 346 -31.28 1.10 -3.20
N PHE A 347 -32.40 1.05 -3.90
CA PHE A 347 -33.07 2.25 -4.40
C PHE A 347 -33.41 3.22 -3.27
N VAL A 348 -34.04 2.73 -2.19
CA VAL A 348 -34.46 3.54 -1.05
C VAL A 348 -33.27 4.20 -0.34
N GLU A 349 -32.18 3.47 -0.13
CA GLU A 349 -30.99 4.03 0.51
C GLU A 349 -30.37 5.12 -0.35
N ARG A 350 -30.19 4.88 -1.65
CA ARG A 350 -29.64 5.89 -2.56
C ARG A 350 -30.57 7.10 -2.71
N ALA A 351 -31.88 6.88 -2.69
CA ALA A 351 -32.85 7.97 -2.67
C ALA A 351 -32.76 8.80 -1.37
N ARG A 352 -32.54 8.17 -0.21
CA ARG A 352 -32.36 8.85 1.09
C ARG A 352 -31.08 9.66 1.15
N ASP A 353 -29.99 9.17 0.57
CA ASP A 353 -28.73 9.90 0.50
C ASP A 353 -28.89 11.27 -0.21
N LEU A 354 -29.84 11.33 -1.16
CA LEU A 354 -30.08 12.51 -1.99
C LEU A 354 -31.26 13.36 -1.52
N VAL A 355 -32.30 12.73 -0.97
CA VAL A 355 -33.52 13.37 -0.49
C VAL A 355 -33.74 13.01 0.98
N PRO A 356 -33.28 13.89 1.92
CA PRO A 356 -33.43 13.65 3.35
C PRO A 356 -34.88 13.39 3.74
N GLY A 357 -35.11 12.27 4.46
CA GLY A 357 -36.44 11.87 4.92
C GLY A 357 -37.28 11.09 3.90
N TYR A 358 -36.74 10.73 2.74
CA TYR A 358 -37.44 9.86 1.78
C TYR A 358 -37.82 8.51 2.43
N SER A 359 -39.07 8.10 2.24
CA SER A 359 -39.60 6.82 2.72
C SER A 359 -40.54 6.23 1.68
N LEU A 360 -40.64 4.90 1.67
CA LEU A 360 -41.50 4.17 0.71
C LEU A 360 -43.00 4.42 0.85
N ASN A 361 -43.47 5.28 1.78
CA ASN A 361 -44.87 5.50 2.06
C ASN A 361 -45.64 6.01 0.83
N GLY A 362 -46.34 5.12 0.16
CA GLY A 362 -47.11 5.38 -1.05
C GLY A 362 -46.39 5.11 -2.37
N ASP A 363 -45.09 4.96 -2.37
CA ASP A 363 -44.27 4.77 -3.58
C ASP A 363 -43.81 3.31 -3.81
N THR A 364 -44.21 2.37 -2.95
CA THR A 364 -43.71 0.98 -2.99
C THR A 364 -43.90 0.31 -4.34
N ASP A 365 -45.11 0.42 -4.95
CA ASP A 365 -45.40 -0.23 -6.22
C ASP A 365 -44.55 0.39 -7.35
N ALA A 366 -44.40 1.72 -7.37
CA ALA A 366 -43.62 2.43 -8.37
C ALA A 366 -42.14 2.04 -8.28
N VAL A 367 -41.58 1.96 -7.06
CA VAL A 367 -40.17 1.57 -6.85
C VAL A 367 -39.92 0.11 -7.23
N VAL A 368 -40.86 -0.78 -6.91
CA VAL A 368 -40.79 -2.20 -7.33
C VAL A 368 -40.80 -2.31 -8.85
N GLU A 369 -41.70 -1.59 -9.52
CA GLU A 369 -41.79 -1.56 -11.00
C GLU A 369 -40.50 -0.98 -11.61
N ILE A 370 -39.94 0.11 -11.06
CA ILE A 370 -38.64 0.64 -11.47
C ILE A 370 -37.55 -0.44 -11.39
N CYS A 371 -37.44 -1.12 -10.24
CA CYS A 371 -36.44 -2.16 -10.03
C CYS A 371 -36.62 -3.36 -10.97
N LEU A 372 -37.91 -3.73 -11.30
CA LEU A 372 -38.23 -4.78 -12.27
C LEU A 372 -37.80 -4.36 -13.69
N HIS A 373 -38.15 -3.15 -14.13
CA HIS A 373 -37.75 -2.63 -15.44
C HIS A 373 -36.25 -2.52 -15.62
N LEU A 374 -35.49 -2.35 -14.52
CA LEU A 374 -34.03 -2.30 -14.49
C LEU A 374 -33.39 -3.67 -14.22
N ASP A 375 -34.15 -4.77 -14.32
CA ASP A 375 -33.72 -6.17 -14.13
C ASP A 375 -32.95 -6.38 -12.81
N GLY A 376 -33.16 -5.54 -11.77
CA GLY A 376 -32.42 -5.60 -10.50
C GLY A 376 -30.93 -5.27 -10.64
N ILE A 377 -30.49 -4.61 -11.71
CA ILE A 377 -29.07 -4.24 -11.94
C ILE A 377 -28.69 -3.06 -11.05
N PRO A 378 -27.75 -3.20 -10.09
CA PRO A 378 -27.43 -2.16 -9.12
C PRO A 378 -27.12 -0.79 -9.74
N LEU A 379 -26.23 -0.73 -10.72
CA LEU A 379 -25.86 0.54 -11.37
C LEU A 379 -27.06 1.24 -12.01
N ALA A 380 -27.95 0.48 -12.67
CA ALA A 380 -29.14 1.05 -13.27
C ALA A 380 -30.12 1.59 -12.21
N ILE A 381 -30.23 0.89 -11.06
CA ILE A 381 -31.05 1.31 -9.92
C ILE A 381 -30.47 2.59 -9.28
N GLU A 382 -29.15 2.71 -9.10
CA GLU A 382 -28.50 3.90 -8.56
C GLU A 382 -28.72 5.12 -9.49
N LEU A 383 -28.63 4.91 -10.81
CA LEU A 383 -28.93 5.95 -11.81
C LEU A 383 -30.40 6.39 -11.76
N ALA A 384 -31.33 5.48 -11.56
CA ALA A 384 -32.76 5.81 -11.42
C ALA A 384 -33.05 6.52 -10.09
N ALA A 385 -32.47 6.04 -8.98
CA ALA A 385 -32.60 6.66 -7.66
C ALA A 385 -32.05 8.10 -7.62
N SER A 386 -30.99 8.40 -8.39
CA SER A 386 -30.43 9.75 -8.48
C SER A 386 -31.42 10.79 -9.04
N ARG A 387 -32.45 10.34 -9.76
CA ARG A 387 -33.50 11.20 -10.31
C ARG A 387 -34.53 11.66 -9.29
N MET A 388 -34.56 11.02 -8.12
CA MET A 388 -35.50 11.41 -7.04
C MET A 388 -35.25 12.83 -6.53
N VAL A 389 -34.12 13.46 -6.84
CA VAL A 389 -33.85 14.89 -6.57
C VAL A 389 -34.82 15.79 -7.34
N SER A 390 -35.23 15.39 -8.55
CA SER A 390 -36.01 16.23 -9.47
C SER A 390 -37.36 15.62 -9.93
N MET A 391 -37.62 14.37 -9.57
CA MET A 391 -38.80 13.60 -9.99
C MET A 391 -39.34 12.74 -8.86
N SER A 392 -40.64 12.51 -8.81
CA SER A 392 -41.24 11.46 -7.95
C SER A 392 -40.94 10.07 -8.48
N ALA A 393 -41.04 9.03 -7.64
CA ALA A 393 -40.87 7.64 -8.06
C ALA A 393 -41.83 7.25 -9.19
N THR A 394 -43.10 7.73 -9.16
CA THR A 394 -44.09 7.53 -10.22
C THR A 394 -43.62 8.15 -11.55
N GLU A 395 -43.10 9.38 -11.54
CA GLU A 395 -42.61 10.02 -12.76
C GLU A 395 -41.36 9.32 -13.33
N VAL A 396 -40.47 8.82 -12.48
CA VAL A 396 -39.32 8.01 -12.90
C VAL A 396 -39.79 6.72 -13.57
N ARG A 397 -40.73 6.00 -12.96
CA ARG A 397 -41.36 4.81 -13.52
C ARG A 397 -41.96 5.08 -14.90
N ASP A 398 -42.87 6.07 -15.01
CA ASP A 398 -43.59 6.38 -16.23
C ASP A 398 -42.66 6.74 -17.40
N ARG A 399 -41.57 7.47 -17.12
CA ARG A 399 -40.57 7.80 -18.13
C ARG A 399 -39.71 6.61 -18.55
N LEU A 400 -39.46 5.67 -17.66
CA LEU A 400 -38.81 4.40 -17.99
C LEU A 400 -39.68 3.57 -18.88
N ASP A 401 -40.99 3.45 -18.58
CA ASP A 401 -41.99 2.71 -19.37
C ASP A 401 -42.10 3.21 -20.80
N ASP A 402 -42.20 4.51 -21.01
CA ASP A 402 -42.31 5.12 -22.33
C ASP A 402 -41.11 4.81 -23.23
N ARG A 403 -39.87 4.79 -22.66
CA ARG A 403 -38.67 4.45 -23.43
C ARG A 403 -38.53 2.96 -23.71
N PHE A 404 -38.85 2.10 -22.73
CA PHE A 404 -38.81 0.65 -22.96
C PHE A 404 -39.83 0.18 -24.02
N ARG A 405 -40.97 0.82 -24.12
CA ARG A 405 -41.97 0.56 -25.21
C ARG A 405 -41.44 0.92 -26.60
N LEU A 406 -40.64 1.96 -26.74
CA LEU A 406 -40.02 2.38 -28.00
C LEU A 406 -38.92 1.43 -28.48
N LEU A 407 -38.25 0.68 -27.56
CA LEU A 407 -37.06 -0.11 -27.79
C LEU A 407 -37.33 -1.64 -27.99
N VAL A 408 -38.55 -2.13 -27.72
CA VAL A 408 -38.94 -3.55 -27.92
C VAL A 408 -38.82 -4.00 -29.38
N ASN A 409 -38.65 -3.12 -30.33
CA ASN A 409 -38.55 -3.42 -31.76
C ASN A 409 -37.12 -3.73 -32.29
N SER A 410 -36.04 -3.66 -31.50
CA SER A 410 -34.70 -4.01 -31.94
C SER A 410 -34.20 -5.33 -31.34
N ARG A 411 -34.52 -6.43 -32.01
CA ARG A 411 -34.12 -7.78 -31.66
C ARG A 411 -32.69 -8.06 -32.17
N ARG A 412 -31.65 -8.11 -31.26
CA ARG A 412 -30.46 -8.98 -31.33
C ARG A 412 -29.49 -8.67 -30.19
N GLY A 413 -29.36 -9.60 -29.23
CA GLY A 413 -28.36 -9.59 -28.13
C GLY A 413 -28.97 -9.99 -26.76
N PRO A 414 -28.17 -10.34 -25.75
CA PRO A 414 -28.66 -10.66 -24.41
C PRO A 414 -29.35 -9.42 -23.80
N GLN A 415 -30.64 -9.56 -23.41
CA GLN A 415 -31.51 -8.47 -22.92
C GLN A 415 -30.91 -7.58 -21.83
N ARG A 416 -30.11 -8.17 -20.93
CA ARG A 416 -29.54 -7.47 -19.77
C ARG A 416 -28.43 -6.44 -20.11
N HIS A 417 -27.65 -6.65 -21.17
CA HIS A 417 -26.66 -5.65 -21.66
C HIS A 417 -27.36 -4.43 -22.27
N HIS A 418 -28.54 -4.64 -22.90
CA HIS A 418 -29.29 -3.54 -23.43
C HIS A 418 -29.88 -2.66 -22.30
N THR A 419 -30.36 -3.25 -21.21
CA THR A 419 -30.97 -2.52 -20.09
C THR A 419 -29.99 -1.54 -19.44
N LEU A 420 -28.74 -1.96 -19.14
CA LEU A 420 -27.76 -1.08 -18.54
C LEU A 420 -27.32 0.03 -19.49
N ARG A 421 -27.03 -0.30 -20.76
CA ARG A 421 -26.67 0.71 -21.78
C ARG A 421 -27.78 1.72 -21.95
N HIS A 422 -29.05 1.29 -21.93
CA HIS A 422 -30.24 2.17 -22.01
C HIS A 422 -30.36 3.07 -20.78
N ALA A 423 -30.08 2.57 -19.57
CA ALA A 423 -30.09 3.36 -18.35
C ALA A 423 -29.00 4.44 -18.35
N VAL A 424 -27.78 4.10 -18.80
CA VAL A 424 -26.70 5.07 -18.97
C VAL A 424 -27.05 6.11 -20.05
N GLN A 425 -27.54 5.65 -21.22
CA GLN A 425 -27.98 6.53 -22.30
C GLN A 425 -29.09 7.48 -21.85
N TRP A 426 -30.08 6.97 -21.12
CA TRP A 426 -31.17 7.81 -20.58
C TRP A 426 -30.65 8.88 -19.64
N SER A 427 -29.71 8.52 -18.75
CA SER A 427 -29.05 9.46 -17.84
C SER A 427 -28.23 10.51 -18.60
N TYR A 428 -27.53 10.10 -19.66
CA TYR A 428 -26.76 10.96 -20.54
C TYR A 428 -27.63 11.95 -21.32
N ASP A 429 -28.79 11.49 -21.88
CA ASP A 429 -29.69 12.37 -22.66
C ASP A 429 -30.41 13.43 -21.81
N LEU A 430 -30.39 13.30 -20.49
CA LEU A 430 -30.90 14.29 -19.53
C LEU A 430 -29.83 15.32 -19.11
N LEU A 431 -28.59 15.20 -19.61
CA LEU A 431 -27.52 16.16 -19.42
C LEU A 431 -27.71 17.33 -20.39
N ASP A 432 -27.29 18.51 -19.97
CA ASP A 432 -27.12 19.62 -20.91
C ASP A 432 -25.83 19.43 -21.75
N ALA A 433 -25.65 20.30 -22.73
CA ALA A 433 -24.54 20.17 -23.68
C ALA A 433 -23.15 20.32 -23.01
N SER A 434 -23.03 21.14 -21.98
CA SER A 434 -21.77 21.35 -21.25
C SER A 434 -21.44 20.15 -20.38
N GLU A 435 -22.43 19.56 -19.70
CA GLU A 435 -22.29 18.33 -18.92
C GLU A 435 -21.93 17.12 -19.80
N GLN A 436 -22.57 17.00 -20.98
CA GLN A 436 -22.25 15.94 -21.96
C GLN A 436 -20.82 16.06 -22.45
N GLU A 437 -20.42 17.28 -22.81
CA GLU A 437 -19.06 17.57 -23.27
C GLU A 437 -18.01 17.23 -22.22
N LEU A 438 -18.22 17.68 -20.97
CA LEU A 438 -17.34 17.41 -19.85
C LEU A 438 -17.22 15.90 -19.60
N LEU A 439 -18.33 15.18 -19.54
CA LEU A 439 -18.35 13.74 -19.32
C LEU A 439 -17.58 13.00 -20.42
N ASN A 440 -17.82 13.38 -21.70
CA ASN A 440 -17.17 12.72 -22.83
C ASN A 440 -15.66 12.99 -22.83
N GLN A 441 -15.22 14.22 -22.65
CA GLN A 441 -13.80 14.57 -22.66
C GLN A 441 -13.05 13.97 -21.46
N CYS A 442 -13.64 14.02 -20.25
CA CYS A 442 -13.03 13.42 -19.08
C CYS A 442 -12.98 11.88 -19.10
N SER A 443 -13.57 11.22 -20.11
CA SER A 443 -13.47 9.77 -20.29
C SER A 443 -12.06 9.28 -20.63
N VAL A 444 -11.14 10.19 -21.00
CA VAL A 444 -9.71 9.88 -21.27
C VAL A 444 -8.93 9.58 -19.99
N PHE A 445 -9.39 10.09 -18.84
CA PHE A 445 -8.76 9.78 -17.56
C PHE A 445 -9.03 8.34 -17.12
N VAL A 446 -7.97 7.66 -16.69
CA VAL A 446 -8.00 6.23 -16.39
C VAL A 446 -8.07 5.96 -14.88
N GLY A 447 -7.35 6.76 -14.08
CA GLY A 447 -7.26 6.61 -12.62
C GLY A 447 -8.03 7.68 -11.82
N GLY A 448 -9.00 8.35 -12.45
CA GLY A 448 -9.65 9.54 -11.91
C GLY A 448 -8.84 10.81 -12.21
N PHE A 449 -9.38 11.99 -11.84
CA PHE A 449 -8.82 13.29 -12.18
C PHE A 449 -9.17 14.32 -11.10
N ASP A 450 -8.44 15.42 -11.06
CA ASP A 450 -8.78 16.61 -10.29
C ASP A 450 -9.43 17.68 -11.18
N LEU A 451 -9.87 18.78 -10.59
CA LEU A 451 -10.49 19.88 -11.32
C LEU A 451 -9.55 20.49 -12.37
N ALA A 452 -8.26 20.63 -12.03
CA ALA A 452 -7.27 21.20 -12.95
C ALA A 452 -7.08 20.32 -14.20
N GLY A 453 -7.05 18.98 -14.03
CA GLY A 453 -7.01 18.03 -15.14
C GLY A 453 -8.26 18.12 -16.02
N ALA A 454 -9.44 18.22 -15.44
CA ALA A 454 -10.69 18.40 -16.19
C ALA A 454 -10.67 19.69 -17.01
N CYS A 455 -10.28 20.83 -16.42
CA CYS A 455 -10.13 22.11 -17.11
C CYS A 455 -9.15 22.02 -18.26
N ALA A 456 -7.99 21.38 -18.06
CA ALA A 456 -6.98 21.24 -19.08
C ALA A 456 -7.44 20.43 -20.30
N VAL A 457 -8.15 19.33 -20.07
CA VAL A 457 -8.63 18.46 -21.17
C VAL A 457 -9.75 19.13 -21.98
N ILE A 458 -10.63 19.92 -21.32
CA ILE A 458 -11.69 20.66 -22.00
C ILE A 458 -11.16 21.94 -22.65
N GLY A 459 -10.03 22.46 -22.20
CA GLY A 459 -9.52 23.78 -22.60
C GLY A 459 -10.36 24.93 -22.01
N ALA A 460 -10.94 24.74 -20.81
CA ALA A 460 -11.78 25.73 -20.16
C ALA A 460 -10.92 26.75 -19.38
N GLU A 461 -11.22 28.05 -19.56
CA GLU A 461 -10.61 29.13 -18.77
C GLU A 461 -11.39 29.39 -17.46
N ASP A 462 -12.69 29.05 -17.42
CA ASP A 462 -13.56 29.22 -16.25
C ASP A 462 -13.63 27.92 -15.42
N GLU A 463 -12.81 27.85 -14.40
CA GLU A 463 -12.76 26.73 -13.45
C GLU A 463 -14.08 26.53 -12.68
N PHE A 464 -14.82 27.61 -12.39
CA PHE A 464 -16.09 27.52 -11.66
C PHE A 464 -17.18 26.88 -12.51
N ALA A 465 -17.25 27.18 -13.82
CA ALA A 465 -18.20 26.53 -14.71
C ALA A 465 -17.96 25.02 -14.84
N VAL A 466 -16.68 24.60 -14.86
CA VAL A 466 -16.30 23.18 -14.86
C VAL A 466 -16.68 22.52 -13.54
N LEU A 467 -16.45 23.18 -12.41
CA LEU A 467 -16.81 22.67 -11.09
C LEU A 467 -18.33 22.50 -10.94
N ASP A 468 -19.12 23.48 -11.39
CA ASP A 468 -20.60 23.38 -11.38
C ASP A 468 -21.10 22.19 -12.21
N SER A 469 -20.49 21.97 -13.39
CA SER A 469 -20.81 20.81 -14.24
C SER A 469 -20.39 19.48 -13.60
N LEU A 470 -19.22 19.43 -12.95
CA LEU A 470 -18.78 18.25 -12.19
C LEU A 470 -19.74 17.96 -11.03
N ASP A 471 -20.13 18.97 -10.28
CA ASP A 471 -21.10 18.82 -9.19
C ASP A 471 -22.46 18.33 -9.71
N ALA A 472 -22.91 18.79 -10.88
CA ALA A 472 -24.12 18.29 -11.52
C ALA A 472 -23.99 16.82 -11.94
N LEU A 473 -22.85 16.43 -12.52
CA LEU A 473 -22.57 15.03 -12.88
C LEU A 473 -22.49 14.10 -11.64
N VAL A 474 -21.91 14.58 -10.53
CA VAL A 474 -21.88 13.87 -9.24
C VAL A 474 -23.31 13.67 -8.72
N ARG A 475 -24.14 14.73 -8.67
CA ARG A 475 -25.57 14.60 -8.26
C ARG A 475 -26.35 13.63 -9.14
N LYS A 476 -25.98 13.50 -10.42
CA LYS A 476 -26.62 12.59 -11.39
C LYS A 476 -26.01 11.17 -11.37
N SER A 477 -25.09 10.87 -10.42
CA SER A 477 -24.41 9.58 -10.25
C SER A 477 -23.62 9.10 -11.48
N LEU A 478 -23.17 10.01 -12.34
CA LEU A 478 -22.33 9.73 -13.51
C LEU A 478 -20.85 9.91 -13.21
N VAL A 479 -20.52 10.68 -12.17
CA VAL A 479 -19.17 10.87 -11.65
C VAL A 479 -19.19 10.62 -10.14
N VAL A 480 -18.16 10.00 -9.63
CA VAL A 480 -17.91 9.76 -8.19
C VAL A 480 -16.89 10.76 -7.68
N VAL A 481 -17.13 11.34 -6.50
CA VAL A 481 -16.21 12.25 -5.85
C VAL A 481 -15.55 11.61 -4.62
N ASP A 482 -14.23 11.71 -4.52
CA ASP A 482 -13.48 11.35 -3.31
C ASP A 482 -12.88 12.62 -2.67
N LYS A 483 -13.34 12.92 -1.43
CA LYS A 483 -12.92 14.08 -0.62
C LYS A 483 -11.96 13.69 0.52
N ARG A 484 -11.54 12.43 0.61
CA ARG A 484 -10.68 11.95 1.70
C ARG A 484 -9.19 12.23 1.48
N SER A 485 -8.78 12.43 0.24
CA SER A 485 -7.44 12.90 -0.10
C SER A 485 -7.31 14.41 0.18
N GLU A 486 -6.10 14.92 0.32
CA GLU A 486 -5.83 16.36 0.49
C GLU A 486 -6.43 17.22 -0.64
N ARG A 487 -6.66 16.63 -1.81
CA ARG A 487 -7.33 17.24 -2.95
C ARG A 487 -8.55 16.44 -3.36
N THR A 488 -9.64 17.13 -3.68
CA THR A 488 -10.84 16.47 -4.22
C THR A 488 -10.54 15.80 -5.54
N ARG A 489 -10.90 14.53 -5.69
CA ARG A 489 -10.75 13.77 -6.93
C ARG A 489 -12.10 13.30 -7.45
N PHE A 490 -12.20 13.24 -8.76
CA PHE A 490 -13.36 12.77 -9.50
C PHE A 490 -13.01 11.49 -10.25
N SER A 491 -13.94 10.57 -10.39
CA SER A 491 -13.75 9.35 -11.19
C SER A 491 -15.06 8.91 -11.82
N MET A 492 -14.98 8.12 -12.89
CA MET A 492 -16.14 7.52 -13.54
C MET A 492 -16.13 6.01 -13.29
N LEU A 493 -17.32 5.43 -13.13
CA LEU A 493 -17.45 3.98 -13.22
C LEU A 493 -17.08 3.52 -14.63
N GLU A 494 -16.37 2.40 -14.74
CA GLU A 494 -15.84 1.93 -16.03
C GLU A 494 -16.88 1.84 -17.15
N THR A 495 -18.09 1.34 -16.82
CA THR A 495 -19.18 1.28 -17.79
C THR A 495 -19.62 2.65 -18.33
N ILE A 496 -19.58 3.69 -17.47
CA ILE A 496 -19.90 5.06 -17.86
C ILE A 496 -18.76 5.64 -18.67
N ARG A 497 -17.50 5.40 -18.25
CA ARG A 497 -16.30 5.85 -18.95
C ARG A 497 -16.24 5.29 -20.39
N GLN A 498 -16.46 3.96 -20.55
CA GLN A 498 -16.52 3.31 -21.86
C GLN A 498 -17.62 3.91 -22.74
N PHE A 499 -18.81 4.12 -22.19
CA PHE A 499 -19.92 4.74 -22.91
C PHE A 499 -19.58 6.15 -23.39
N ALA A 500 -19.03 7.00 -22.53
CA ALA A 500 -18.61 8.36 -22.87
C ALA A 500 -17.46 8.38 -23.88
N GLN A 501 -16.52 7.43 -23.77
CA GLN A 501 -15.41 7.26 -24.71
C GLN A 501 -15.88 6.84 -26.11
N GLU A 502 -16.86 5.93 -26.21
CA GLU A 502 -17.51 5.57 -27.48
C GLU A 502 -18.11 6.82 -28.17
N LEU A 503 -18.77 7.69 -27.40
CA LEU A 503 -19.37 8.92 -27.93
C LEU A 503 -18.27 9.91 -28.35
N LEU A 504 -17.20 10.03 -27.58
CA LEU A 504 -16.04 10.89 -27.90
C LEU A 504 -15.38 10.44 -29.22
N HIS A 505 -15.17 9.13 -29.39
CA HIS A 505 -14.66 8.54 -30.64
C HIS A 505 -15.63 8.77 -31.81
N ALA A 506 -16.92 8.54 -31.62
CA ALA A 506 -17.93 8.78 -32.66
C ALA A 506 -17.99 10.25 -33.11
N ALA A 507 -17.70 11.17 -32.20
CA ALA A 507 -17.58 12.61 -32.50
C ALA A 507 -16.26 12.99 -33.18
N GLY A 508 -15.28 12.07 -33.34
CA GLY A 508 -13.97 12.34 -33.93
C GLY A 508 -13.06 13.24 -33.07
N ARG A 509 -13.28 13.29 -31.75
CA ARG A 509 -12.56 14.19 -30.82
C ARG A 509 -11.66 13.46 -29.83
N ALA A 510 -11.56 12.15 -29.93
CA ALA A 510 -10.78 11.32 -28.99
C ALA A 510 -9.30 11.72 -29.00
N ASP A 511 -8.68 11.85 -30.17
CA ASP A 511 -7.25 12.19 -30.29
C ASP A 511 -6.94 13.57 -29.70
N ALA A 512 -7.83 14.55 -29.90
CA ALA A 512 -7.63 15.89 -29.34
C ALA A 512 -7.70 15.89 -27.81
N ALA A 513 -8.63 15.13 -27.23
CA ALA A 513 -8.77 14.99 -25.78
C ALA A 513 -7.59 14.20 -25.16
N GLN A 514 -7.12 13.14 -25.82
CA GLN A 514 -5.96 12.37 -25.40
C GLN A 514 -4.67 13.19 -25.49
N TYR A 515 -4.52 13.99 -26.54
CA TYR A 515 -3.40 14.92 -26.65
C TYR A 515 -3.40 15.97 -25.53
N ALA A 516 -4.56 16.59 -25.23
CA ALA A 516 -4.69 17.54 -24.14
C ALA A 516 -4.35 16.89 -22.77
N HIS A 517 -4.80 15.65 -22.56
CA HIS A 517 -4.47 14.84 -21.39
C HIS A 517 -2.95 14.62 -21.29
N ALA A 518 -2.29 14.22 -22.36
CA ALA A 518 -0.84 13.97 -22.39
C ALA A 518 -0.06 15.27 -22.12
N LEU A 519 -0.43 16.38 -22.73
CA LEU A 519 0.18 17.69 -22.49
C LEU A 519 0.00 18.16 -21.04
N TYR A 520 -1.18 17.91 -20.44
CA TYR A 520 -1.41 18.23 -19.03
C TYR A 520 -0.40 17.53 -18.12
N PHE A 521 -0.19 16.22 -18.31
CA PHE A 521 0.75 15.46 -17.50
C PHE A 521 2.21 15.79 -17.79
N ALA A 522 2.59 16.05 -19.03
CA ALA A 522 3.93 16.56 -19.36
C ALA A 522 4.20 17.93 -18.71
N GLY A 523 3.18 18.81 -18.67
CA GLY A 523 3.27 20.13 -18.04
C GLY A 523 3.37 20.12 -16.52
N ARG A 524 3.15 18.98 -15.83
CA ARG A 524 3.25 18.88 -14.36
C ARG A 524 4.68 18.81 -13.83
N GLU A 525 5.67 18.58 -14.70
CA GLU A 525 7.09 18.42 -14.33
C GLU A 525 7.56 19.49 -13.33
N THR A 526 7.41 20.76 -13.69
CA THR A 526 7.91 21.89 -12.87
C THR A 526 7.29 21.94 -11.49
N ASP A 527 5.96 21.76 -11.39
CA ASP A 527 5.25 21.86 -10.11
C ASP A 527 5.57 20.67 -9.20
N ILE A 528 5.66 19.47 -9.77
CA ILE A 528 5.91 18.26 -9.01
C ILE A 528 7.38 18.17 -8.56
N LEU A 529 8.32 18.58 -9.42
CA LEU A 529 9.73 18.68 -9.04
C LEU A 529 9.98 19.77 -7.99
N ALA A 530 9.21 20.86 -8.00
CA ALA A 530 9.27 21.88 -6.95
C ALA A 530 8.79 21.35 -5.58
N LEU A 531 7.84 20.41 -5.54
CA LEU A 531 7.48 19.71 -4.30
C LEU A 531 8.60 18.77 -3.83
N TRP A 532 9.28 18.10 -4.79
CA TRP A 532 10.38 17.20 -4.50
C TRP A 532 11.60 17.93 -3.92
N ASP A 533 11.95 19.10 -4.44
CA ASP A 533 13.07 19.94 -3.99
C ASP A 533 12.73 20.78 -2.74
N GLY A 534 11.84 20.30 -1.89
CA GLY A 534 11.37 21.04 -0.73
C GLY A 534 10.85 20.16 0.40
N PRO A 535 10.34 20.79 1.50
CA PRO A 535 9.86 20.06 2.68
C PRO A 535 8.63 19.18 2.42
N ARG A 536 7.96 19.35 1.27
CA ARG A 536 6.76 18.61 0.87
C ARG A 536 7.08 17.43 -0.07
N GLN A 537 8.28 16.90 0.00
CA GLN A 537 8.78 15.84 -0.89
C GLN A 537 7.87 14.60 -0.92
N ARG A 538 7.28 14.18 0.22
CA ARG A 538 6.31 13.09 0.29
C ARG A 538 5.11 13.28 -0.65
N GLU A 539 4.66 14.51 -0.84
CA GLU A 539 3.53 14.80 -1.73
C GLU A 539 3.85 14.52 -3.19
N SER A 540 5.10 14.78 -3.63
CA SER A 540 5.52 14.45 -5.00
C SER A 540 5.47 12.94 -5.26
N TYR A 541 5.90 12.13 -4.32
CA TYR A 541 5.84 10.67 -4.41
C TYR A 541 4.40 10.15 -4.36
N SER A 542 3.58 10.70 -3.45
CA SER A 542 2.17 10.34 -3.35
C SER A 542 1.41 10.69 -4.63
N TRP A 543 1.71 11.85 -5.23
CA TRP A 543 1.14 12.27 -6.51
C TRP A 543 1.52 11.29 -7.64
N LEU A 544 2.80 10.91 -7.75
CA LEU A 544 3.26 9.95 -8.76
C LEU A 544 2.48 8.62 -8.67
N LEU A 545 2.34 8.08 -7.45
CA LEU A 545 1.62 6.81 -7.23
C LEU A 545 0.12 6.92 -7.58
N VAL A 546 -0.50 8.05 -7.26
CA VAL A 546 -1.93 8.28 -7.54
C VAL A 546 -2.18 8.47 -9.03
N GLU A 547 -1.28 9.17 -9.74
CA GLU A 547 -1.44 9.48 -11.16
C GLU A 547 -0.80 8.47 -12.11
N LEU A 548 -0.16 7.41 -11.59
CA LEU A 548 0.60 6.47 -12.40
C LEU A 548 -0.19 5.88 -13.58
N ALA A 549 -1.48 5.59 -13.39
CA ALA A 549 -2.35 5.07 -14.45
C ALA A 549 -2.57 6.11 -15.57
N ASN A 550 -2.79 7.38 -15.20
CA ASN A 550 -2.92 8.48 -16.15
C ASN A 550 -1.60 8.79 -16.86
N LEU A 551 -0.48 8.79 -16.10
CA LEU A 551 0.87 9.01 -16.65
C LEU A 551 1.24 7.92 -17.67
N ARG A 552 0.91 6.66 -17.37
CA ARG A 552 1.11 5.54 -18.30
C ARG A 552 0.29 5.74 -19.57
N ALA A 553 -1.00 6.09 -19.44
CA ALA A 553 -1.87 6.34 -20.60
C ALA A 553 -1.35 7.52 -21.44
N ALA A 554 -0.94 8.61 -20.81
CA ALA A 554 -0.37 9.78 -21.46
C ALA A 554 0.95 9.46 -22.18
N PHE A 555 1.84 8.74 -21.53
CA PHE A 555 3.11 8.29 -22.11
C PHE A 555 2.89 7.38 -23.33
N ARG A 556 2.05 6.32 -23.19
CA ARG A 556 1.77 5.39 -24.30
C ARG A 556 1.17 6.09 -25.50
N TRP A 557 0.16 6.94 -25.27
CA TRP A 557 -0.45 7.67 -26.35
C TRP A 557 0.58 8.55 -27.09
N SER A 558 1.45 9.27 -26.37
CA SER A 558 2.48 10.13 -26.96
C SER A 558 3.52 9.33 -27.74
N ALA A 559 3.98 8.21 -27.18
CA ALA A 559 4.96 7.33 -27.83
C ALA A 559 4.38 6.72 -29.12
N ASP A 560 3.14 6.22 -29.09
CA ASP A 560 2.45 5.62 -30.25
C ASP A 560 2.19 6.64 -31.38
N HIS A 561 2.02 7.92 -31.02
CA HIS A 561 1.82 9.00 -31.98
C HIS A 561 3.11 9.73 -32.37
N ASN A 562 4.29 9.20 -31.97
CA ASN A 562 5.60 9.80 -32.21
C ASN A 562 5.76 11.24 -31.66
N ASP A 563 5.00 11.62 -30.66
CA ASP A 563 5.18 12.86 -29.90
C ASP A 563 6.29 12.67 -28.86
N LEU A 564 7.54 12.68 -29.34
CA LEU A 564 8.71 12.40 -28.53
C LEU A 564 8.96 13.44 -27.44
N ASP A 565 8.60 14.72 -27.69
CA ASP A 565 8.77 15.79 -26.69
C ASP A 565 7.89 15.55 -25.47
N THR A 566 6.61 15.25 -25.68
CA THR A 566 5.65 14.94 -24.60
C THR A 566 6.01 13.62 -23.90
N ALA A 567 6.34 12.57 -24.66
CA ALA A 567 6.72 11.28 -24.09
C ALA A 567 7.99 11.37 -23.22
N ALA A 568 9.05 12.03 -23.73
CA ALA A 568 10.29 12.23 -22.97
C ALA A 568 10.09 13.17 -21.77
N GLY A 569 9.20 14.17 -21.91
CA GLY A 569 8.79 15.03 -20.80
C GLY A 569 8.24 14.20 -19.65
N ILE A 570 7.27 13.34 -19.90
CA ILE A 570 6.64 12.48 -18.90
C ILE A 570 7.66 11.48 -18.34
N ALA A 571 8.40 10.77 -19.18
CA ALA A 571 9.31 9.70 -18.75
C ALA A 571 10.40 10.20 -17.80
N VAL A 572 11.05 11.34 -18.12
CA VAL A 572 12.22 11.84 -17.35
C VAL A 572 11.86 12.20 -15.92
N TYR A 573 10.83 13.03 -15.67
CA TYR A 573 10.56 13.42 -14.29
C TYR A 573 9.89 12.30 -13.49
N THR A 574 9.12 11.42 -14.14
CA THR A 574 8.53 10.26 -13.45
C THR A 574 9.56 9.19 -13.13
N GLY A 575 10.53 8.94 -14.05
CA GLY A 575 11.67 8.04 -13.80
C GLY A 575 12.56 8.57 -12.67
N PHE A 576 12.85 9.86 -12.69
CA PHE A 576 13.57 10.54 -11.61
C PHE A 576 12.91 10.35 -10.24
N LEU A 577 11.61 10.59 -10.13
CA LEU A 577 10.87 10.41 -8.87
C LEU A 577 10.75 8.92 -8.49
N GLY A 578 10.52 8.06 -9.46
CA GLY A 578 10.38 6.62 -9.27
C GLY A 578 11.61 5.99 -8.62
N GLY A 579 12.82 6.42 -9.03
CA GLY A 579 14.08 5.93 -8.47
C GLY A 579 14.20 6.11 -6.94
N TRP A 580 13.62 7.18 -6.38
CA TRP A 580 13.65 7.45 -4.93
C TRP A 580 12.68 6.59 -4.12
N ILE A 581 11.66 6.03 -4.76
CA ILE A 581 10.63 5.20 -4.09
C ILE A 581 10.63 3.74 -4.54
N GLU A 582 11.68 3.29 -5.23
CA GLU A 582 11.83 1.93 -5.79
C GLU A 582 10.70 1.56 -6.80
N LEU A 583 10.20 2.54 -7.55
CA LEU A 583 9.24 2.36 -8.63
C LEU A 583 9.97 2.40 -9.98
N HIS A 584 10.16 1.25 -10.62
CA HIS A 584 11.03 1.12 -11.79
C HIS A 584 10.32 1.24 -13.15
N GLU A 585 8.98 1.18 -13.18
CA GLU A 585 8.24 1.26 -14.46
C GLU A 585 8.58 2.51 -15.27
N PRO A 586 8.63 3.73 -14.71
CA PRO A 586 8.96 4.91 -15.51
C PRO A 586 10.37 4.90 -16.11
N SER A 587 11.35 4.24 -15.46
CA SER A 587 12.70 4.08 -16.02
C SER A 587 12.72 3.19 -17.27
N THR A 588 11.76 2.27 -17.41
CA THR A 588 11.62 1.48 -18.65
C THR A 588 11.10 2.33 -19.81
N TRP A 589 10.28 3.36 -19.51
CA TRP A 589 9.82 4.31 -20.53
C TRP A 589 10.99 5.15 -21.05
N GLU A 590 11.91 5.56 -20.17
CA GLU A 590 13.12 6.26 -20.57
C GLU A 590 13.97 5.40 -21.53
N GLU A 591 14.18 4.13 -21.21
CA GLU A 591 14.92 3.19 -22.06
C GLU A 591 14.28 3.00 -23.44
N GLU A 592 12.95 2.87 -23.51
CA GLU A 592 12.18 2.70 -24.75
C GLU A 592 12.40 3.87 -25.72
N LEU A 593 12.47 5.10 -25.22
CA LEU A 593 12.62 6.29 -26.04
C LEU A 593 14.02 6.53 -26.58
N ILE A 594 15.07 5.87 -26.04
CA ILE A 594 16.47 6.14 -26.39
C ILE A 594 16.72 6.06 -27.90
N HIS A 595 16.18 5.02 -28.57
CA HIS A 595 16.41 4.83 -29.99
C HIS A 595 15.86 5.99 -30.82
N ALA A 596 14.63 6.39 -30.59
CA ALA A 596 13.98 7.50 -31.27
C ALA A 596 14.66 8.85 -30.93
N ALA A 597 14.94 9.08 -29.64
CA ALA A 597 15.61 10.29 -29.18
C ALA A 597 17.02 10.47 -29.75
N ARG A 598 17.76 9.38 -29.87
CA ARG A 598 19.09 9.37 -30.50
C ARG A 598 19.03 9.69 -32.00
N ALA A 599 18.03 9.16 -32.73
CA ALA A 599 17.88 9.37 -34.16
C ALA A 599 17.69 10.85 -34.53
N VAL A 600 16.98 11.62 -33.68
CA VAL A 600 16.70 13.04 -33.89
C VAL A 600 17.62 13.96 -33.11
N GLY A 601 18.48 13.44 -32.22
CA GLY A 601 19.31 14.24 -31.33
C GLY A 601 18.49 15.04 -30.31
N HIS A 602 17.47 14.40 -29.72
CA HIS A 602 16.52 15.00 -28.80
C HIS A 602 17.21 15.66 -27.59
N PRO A 603 16.79 16.86 -27.14
CA PRO A 603 17.44 17.58 -26.05
C PRO A 603 17.58 16.76 -24.75
N ARG A 604 16.58 15.95 -24.39
CA ARG A 604 16.56 15.13 -23.16
C ARG A 604 17.32 13.80 -23.27
N LEU A 605 18.05 13.52 -24.37
CA LEU A 605 18.73 12.25 -24.58
C LEU A 605 19.68 11.88 -23.43
N ALA A 606 20.39 12.84 -22.86
CA ALA A 606 21.29 12.61 -21.72
C ALA A 606 20.52 12.16 -20.47
N GLN A 607 19.37 12.77 -20.21
CA GLN A 607 18.48 12.42 -19.09
C GLN A 607 17.92 11.00 -19.26
N LEU A 608 17.46 10.65 -20.47
CA LEU A 608 16.96 9.31 -20.81
C LEU A 608 18.04 8.22 -20.58
N TYR A 609 19.30 8.52 -20.91
CA TYR A 609 20.39 7.58 -20.61
C TYR A 609 20.64 7.40 -19.12
N VAL A 610 20.54 8.48 -18.32
CA VAL A 610 20.70 8.38 -16.86
C VAL A 610 19.61 7.51 -16.23
N GLY A 611 18.34 7.71 -16.62
CA GLY A 611 17.24 6.89 -16.11
C GLY A 611 17.32 5.43 -16.58
N ALA A 612 17.67 5.18 -17.85
CA ALA A 612 17.87 3.82 -18.36
C ALA A 612 19.03 3.07 -17.65
N ALA A 613 20.04 3.80 -17.13
CA ALA A 613 21.12 3.20 -16.35
C ALA A 613 20.65 2.56 -15.03
N GLU A 614 19.47 2.93 -14.52
CA GLU A 614 18.84 2.29 -13.35
C GLU A 614 18.54 0.79 -13.53
N CYS A 615 18.62 0.26 -14.75
CA CYS A 615 18.46 -1.18 -15.05
C CYS A 615 19.49 -2.08 -14.34
N TYR A 616 20.53 -1.51 -13.68
CA TYR A 616 21.40 -2.28 -12.79
C TYR A 616 20.63 -2.92 -11.62
N ARG A 617 19.56 -2.31 -11.15
CA ARG A 617 18.71 -2.82 -10.06
C ARG A 617 18.09 -4.16 -10.40
N THR A 618 17.76 -4.35 -11.70
CA THR A 618 17.21 -5.60 -12.24
C THR A 618 18.29 -6.62 -12.63
N GLY A 619 19.57 -6.32 -12.39
CA GLY A 619 20.70 -7.19 -12.71
C GLY A 619 21.22 -7.07 -14.15
N ARG A 620 20.73 -6.12 -14.96
CA ARG A 620 21.21 -5.84 -16.33
C ARG A 620 22.47 -4.95 -16.30
N LEU A 621 23.55 -5.47 -15.70
CA LEU A 621 24.74 -4.68 -15.37
C LEU A 621 25.49 -4.15 -16.60
N ASP A 622 25.63 -4.94 -17.66
CA ASP A 622 26.32 -4.53 -18.90
C ASP A 622 25.53 -3.43 -19.62
N ASP A 623 24.21 -3.52 -19.66
CA ASP A 623 23.36 -2.51 -20.25
C ASP A 623 23.42 -1.22 -19.44
N ALA A 624 23.32 -1.32 -18.11
CA ALA A 624 23.40 -0.17 -17.21
C ALA A 624 24.72 0.59 -17.37
N LEU A 625 25.84 -0.12 -17.45
CA LEU A 625 27.16 0.49 -17.69
C LEU A 625 27.23 1.19 -19.05
N ARG A 626 26.67 0.58 -20.13
CA ARG A 626 26.62 1.20 -21.46
C ARG A 626 25.78 2.49 -21.44
N TYR A 627 24.66 2.49 -20.73
CA TYR A 627 23.82 3.69 -20.58
C TYR A 627 24.51 4.75 -19.73
N ALA A 628 25.17 4.38 -18.63
CA ALA A 628 25.93 5.31 -17.82
C ALA A 628 27.06 6.00 -18.60
N ASP A 629 27.82 5.24 -19.40
CA ASP A 629 28.87 5.77 -20.27
C ASP A 629 28.30 6.70 -21.35
N ALA A 630 27.19 6.33 -21.95
CA ALA A 630 26.50 7.16 -22.94
C ALA A 630 25.96 8.45 -22.29
N ALA A 631 25.42 8.38 -21.07
CA ALA A 631 24.95 9.55 -20.31
C ALA A 631 26.08 10.52 -20.04
N VAL A 632 27.23 10.06 -19.51
CA VAL A 632 28.40 10.91 -19.24
C VAL A 632 28.89 11.57 -20.52
N ALA A 633 29.03 10.81 -21.63
CA ALA A 633 29.45 11.33 -22.90
C ALA A 633 28.46 12.38 -23.46
N ALA A 634 27.15 12.13 -23.35
CA ALA A 634 26.12 13.05 -23.79
C ALA A 634 26.15 14.38 -22.97
N ILE A 635 26.24 14.29 -21.65
CA ILE A 635 26.33 15.45 -20.76
C ILE A 635 27.62 16.25 -21.02
N ASP A 636 28.77 15.59 -21.21
CA ASP A 636 30.05 16.23 -21.45
C ASP A 636 30.13 16.89 -22.83
N SER A 637 29.35 16.42 -23.80
CA SER A 637 29.25 17.04 -25.12
C SER A 637 28.65 18.47 -25.06
N GLY A 638 27.88 18.80 -24.01
CA GLY A 638 27.19 20.07 -23.88
C GLY A 638 26.08 20.32 -24.92
N ARG A 639 25.69 19.28 -25.67
CA ARG A 639 24.68 19.35 -26.74
C ARG A 639 23.27 19.07 -26.26
N PHE A 640 23.14 18.43 -25.13
CA PHE A 640 21.87 17.92 -24.56
C PHE A 640 21.59 18.60 -23.22
N ASP A 641 20.34 18.50 -22.77
CA ASP A 641 19.92 18.98 -21.48
C ASP A 641 20.69 18.25 -20.37
N ARG A 642 20.92 18.96 -19.28
CA ARG A 642 21.57 18.41 -18.10
C ARG A 642 20.58 17.52 -17.34
N MET A 643 21.13 16.66 -16.47
CA MET A 643 20.31 15.94 -15.49
C MET A 643 19.60 16.95 -14.58
N LEU A 644 18.37 16.60 -14.18
CA LEU A 644 17.61 17.36 -13.20
C LEU A 644 18.46 17.59 -11.95
N TYR A 645 18.49 18.83 -11.47
CA TYR A 645 19.28 19.29 -10.32
C TYR A 645 20.79 19.02 -10.40
N ASP A 646 21.32 18.74 -11.58
CA ASP A 646 22.76 18.36 -11.78
C ASP A 646 23.21 17.20 -10.87
N ILE A 647 22.35 16.21 -10.55
CA ILE A 647 22.66 15.11 -9.63
C ILE A 647 23.14 13.83 -10.36
N GLU A 648 23.64 13.92 -11.60
CA GLU A 648 24.11 12.75 -12.32
C GLU A 648 25.20 11.94 -11.58
N PRO A 649 26.12 12.52 -10.78
CA PRO A 649 27.05 11.71 -9.98
C PRO A 649 26.34 10.86 -8.94
N THR A 650 25.24 11.34 -8.36
CA THR A 650 24.41 10.59 -7.43
C THR A 650 23.60 9.52 -8.16
N ALA A 651 22.93 9.86 -9.25
CA ALA A 651 22.09 8.95 -10.00
C ALA A 651 22.87 7.77 -10.62
N LEU A 652 24.09 8.01 -11.15
CA LEU A 652 24.92 6.96 -11.75
C LEU A 652 25.74 6.16 -10.72
N GLY A 653 25.75 6.59 -9.45
CA GLY A 653 26.54 5.96 -8.39
C GLY A 653 26.20 4.49 -8.18
N GLY A 654 24.93 4.16 -8.17
CA GLY A 654 24.44 2.79 -8.02
C GLY A 654 24.97 1.85 -9.11
N THR A 655 24.94 2.29 -10.36
CA THR A 655 25.51 1.54 -11.49
C THR A 655 26.99 1.26 -11.30
N TYR A 656 27.81 2.29 -11.04
CA TYR A 656 29.29 2.12 -10.91
C TYR A 656 29.68 1.27 -9.70
N ILE A 657 29.00 1.43 -8.56
CA ILE A 657 29.25 0.59 -7.37
C ILE A 657 28.91 -0.87 -7.68
N THR A 658 27.74 -1.14 -8.27
CA THR A 658 27.27 -2.50 -8.48
C THR A 658 28.15 -3.27 -9.47
N VAL A 659 28.73 -2.59 -10.47
CA VAL A 659 29.67 -3.21 -11.41
C VAL A 659 31.14 -3.22 -10.89
N GLY A 660 31.40 -2.72 -9.68
CA GLY A 660 32.75 -2.71 -9.08
C GLY A 660 33.68 -1.63 -9.63
N MET A 661 33.17 -0.53 -10.17
CA MET A 661 33.94 0.55 -10.78
C MET A 661 33.94 1.83 -9.93
N ALA A 662 34.22 1.70 -8.64
CA ALA A 662 34.21 2.82 -7.68
C ALA A 662 35.15 3.98 -8.08
N ASP A 663 36.33 3.68 -8.66
CA ASP A 663 37.30 4.72 -9.13
C ASP A 663 36.67 5.58 -10.26
N ARG A 664 35.90 4.99 -11.17
CA ARG A 664 35.20 5.75 -12.24
C ARG A 664 34.13 6.67 -11.65
N TRP A 665 33.41 6.21 -10.66
CA TRP A 665 32.44 7.06 -9.94
C TRP A 665 33.12 8.22 -9.24
N LEU A 666 34.22 7.96 -8.54
CA LEU A 666 35.02 8.98 -7.89
C LEU A 666 35.56 10.02 -8.89
N GLU A 667 36.04 9.54 -10.05
CA GLU A 667 36.49 10.41 -11.12
C GLU A 667 35.37 11.31 -11.65
N LEU A 668 34.17 10.75 -11.88
CA LEU A 668 32.99 11.51 -12.27
C LEU A 668 32.67 12.62 -11.26
N CYS A 669 32.61 12.30 -9.97
CA CYS A 669 32.38 13.29 -8.91
C CYS A 669 33.44 14.40 -8.91
N ARG A 670 34.71 14.04 -8.98
CA ARG A 670 35.84 15.01 -8.99
C ARG A 670 35.80 15.91 -10.23
N ASN A 671 35.52 15.35 -11.40
CA ASN A 671 35.39 16.09 -12.65
C ASN A 671 34.23 17.10 -12.63
N ARG A 672 33.09 16.76 -12.02
CA ARG A 672 31.95 17.69 -11.87
C ARG A 672 32.30 18.82 -10.92
N PHE A 673 32.87 18.53 -9.77
CA PHE A 673 33.27 19.54 -8.80
C PHE A 673 34.38 20.48 -9.31
N ALA A 674 35.40 19.94 -10.01
CA ALA A 674 36.45 20.75 -10.63
C ALA A 674 35.93 21.75 -11.66
N ARG A 675 34.80 21.41 -12.32
CA ARG A 675 34.10 22.30 -13.27
C ARG A 675 33.10 23.26 -12.59
N GLY A 676 33.02 23.27 -11.26
CA GLY A 676 32.06 24.07 -10.49
C GLY A 676 30.60 23.65 -10.69
N ARG A 677 30.36 22.38 -11.06
CA ARG A 677 29.04 21.84 -11.36
C ARG A 677 28.57 20.87 -10.27
N GLY A 678 27.25 20.83 -10.05
CA GLY A 678 26.65 19.86 -9.13
C GLY A 678 27.16 19.99 -7.69
N ILE A 679 27.47 21.22 -7.22
CA ILE A 679 27.90 21.48 -5.85
C ILE A 679 26.65 21.57 -4.95
N ASN A 680 25.93 20.46 -4.83
CA ASN A 680 24.76 20.30 -3.95
C ASN A 680 25.00 19.21 -2.92
N THR A 681 24.10 19.07 -1.96
CA THR A 681 24.22 18.13 -0.85
C THR A 681 24.21 16.67 -1.34
N TYR A 682 23.40 16.32 -2.34
CA TYR A 682 23.38 14.97 -2.93
C TYR A 682 24.74 14.56 -3.49
N ASN A 683 25.35 15.40 -4.33
CA ASN A 683 26.65 15.09 -4.93
C ASN A 683 27.81 15.17 -3.94
N ARG A 684 27.71 15.98 -2.88
CA ARG A 684 28.67 15.92 -1.75
C ARG A 684 28.60 14.57 -1.04
N ALA A 685 27.39 14.06 -0.77
CA ALA A 685 27.18 12.74 -0.22
C ALA A 685 27.69 11.64 -1.16
N ALA A 686 27.37 11.74 -2.47
CA ALA A 686 27.89 10.82 -3.49
C ALA A 686 29.43 10.80 -3.53
N MET A 687 30.10 11.96 -3.40
CA MET A 687 31.57 12.05 -3.30
C MET A 687 32.11 11.29 -2.09
N VAL A 688 31.50 11.45 -0.92
CA VAL A 688 31.89 10.73 0.30
C VAL A 688 31.74 9.23 0.10
N MET A 689 30.61 8.77 -0.45
CA MET A 689 30.38 7.35 -0.72
C MET A 689 31.34 6.79 -1.77
N ALA A 690 31.65 7.55 -2.83
CA ALA A 690 32.61 7.17 -3.85
C ALA A 690 34.04 7.05 -3.28
N LEU A 691 34.44 7.94 -2.36
CA LEU A 691 35.73 7.87 -1.67
C LEU A 691 35.86 6.61 -0.80
N ILE A 692 34.80 6.30 -0.01
CA ILE A 692 34.79 5.10 0.83
C ILE A 692 34.88 3.82 -0.03
N THR A 693 34.06 3.71 -1.06
CA THR A 693 34.04 2.53 -1.93
C THR A 693 35.32 2.37 -2.74
N ALA A 694 36.07 3.45 -2.98
CA ALA A 694 37.43 3.44 -3.55
C ALA A 694 38.55 3.21 -2.49
N GLY A 695 38.19 2.89 -1.24
CA GLY A 695 39.17 2.62 -0.16
C GLY A 695 39.85 3.85 0.40
N LYS A 696 39.32 5.07 0.18
CA LYS A 696 39.93 6.36 0.60
C LYS A 696 39.23 6.93 1.82
N THR A 697 39.21 6.18 2.92
CA THR A 697 38.46 6.51 4.13
C THR A 697 38.83 7.85 4.74
N ASP A 698 40.15 8.18 4.85
CA ASP A 698 40.59 9.44 5.41
C ASP A 698 40.09 10.65 4.59
N GLU A 699 40.17 10.56 3.24
CA GLU A 699 39.63 11.61 2.36
C GLU A 699 38.12 11.78 2.51
N ALA A 700 37.38 10.67 2.69
CA ALA A 700 35.94 10.67 2.89
C ALA A 700 35.56 11.34 4.22
N GLN A 701 36.27 11.07 5.31
CA GLN A 701 36.02 11.70 6.60
C GLN A 701 36.25 13.21 6.56
N VAL A 702 37.29 13.67 5.90
CA VAL A 702 37.53 15.11 5.65
C VAL A 702 36.40 15.73 4.81
N ALA A 703 35.89 15.01 3.82
CA ALA A 703 34.76 15.48 3.00
C ALA A 703 33.45 15.60 3.79
N CYS A 704 33.28 14.87 4.91
CA CYS A 704 32.12 14.96 5.79
C CYS A 704 32.04 16.30 6.55
N ASP A 705 33.14 17.02 6.77
CA ASP A 705 33.15 18.27 7.54
C ASP A 705 32.18 19.33 7.00
N ASN A 706 32.02 19.40 5.70
CA ASN A 706 31.08 20.33 5.04
C ASN A 706 29.77 19.70 4.64
N LEU A 707 29.63 18.37 4.76
CA LEU A 707 28.42 17.65 4.29
C LEU A 707 27.22 17.91 5.18
N LEU A 708 27.38 17.72 6.50
CA LEU A 708 26.27 17.96 7.45
C LEU A 708 25.88 19.43 7.51
N ALA A 709 26.85 20.36 7.44
CA ALA A 709 26.54 21.78 7.36
C ALA A 709 25.77 22.16 6.08
N SER A 710 26.09 21.50 4.95
CA SER A 710 25.32 21.64 3.70
C SER A 710 23.90 21.06 3.81
N ALA A 711 23.76 19.94 4.53
CA ALA A 711 22.46 19.31 4.78
C ALA A 711 21.57 20.15 5.71
N ASP A 712 22.15 20.78 6.73
CA ASP A 712 21.42 21.66 7.65
C ASP A 712 20.98 22.98 7.00
N ALA A 713 21.61 23.36 5.90
CA ALA A 713 21.28 24.58 5.15
C ALA A 713 20.16 24.39 4.11
N THR A 714 19.64 23.17 3.94
CA THR A 714 18.55 22.88 3.01
C THR A 714 17.30 22.37 3.75
N ASP A 715 16.11 22.72 3.20
CA ASP A 715 14.82 22.18 3.65
C ASP A 715 14.46 20.86 2.93
N ASP A 716 15.27 20.39 1.98
CA ASP A 716 15.08 19.12 1.26
C ASP A 716 15.38 17.91 2.17
N PRO A 717 14.36 17.14 2.58
CA PRO A 717 14.54 16.01 3.48
C PRO A 717 15.33 14.85 2.83
N GLY A 718 15.22 14.69 1.50
CA GLY A 718 15.98 13.67 0.76
C GLY A 718 17.48 13.96 0.81
N ALA A 719 17.90 15.22 0.53
CA ALA A 719 19.28 15.63 0.65
C ALA A 719 19.82 15.46 2.08
N ARG A 720 19.00 15.80 3.08
CA ARG A 720 19.35 15.64 4.50
C ARG A 720 19.53 14.18 4.89
N SER A 721 18.59 13.31 4.52
CA SER A 721 18.70 11.88 4.83
C SER A 721 19.89 11.22 4.12
N PHE A 722 20.14 11.61 2.86
CA PHE A 722 21.26 11.08 2.08
C PHE A 722 22.64 11.53 2.61
N ALA A 723 22.73 12.76 3.14
CA ALA A 723 23.91 13.24 3.83
C ALA A 723 24.18 12.45 5.13
N GLN A 724 23.15 12.14 5.91
CA GLN A 724 23.27 11.31 7.13
C GLN A 724 23.71 9.88 6.78
N LEU A 725 23.20 9.31 5.67
CA LEU A 725 23.65 8.01 5.16
C LEU A 725 25.14 8.03 4.85
N ALA A 726 25.60 9.00 4.05
CA ALA A 726 27.00 9.10 3.65
C ALA A 726 27.94 9.34 4.84
N TYR A 727 27.54 10.19 5.78
CA TYR A 727 28.28 10.41 7.03
C TYR A 727 28.38 9.12 7.84
N GLY A 728 27.26 8.43 8.08
CA GLY A 728 27.27 7.17 8.82
C GLY A 728 28.13 6.10 8.16
N TYR A 729 28.13 6.04 6.83
CA TYR A 729 28.96 5.12 6.06
C TYR A 729 30.47 5.44 6.21
N ALA A 730 30.86 6.73 6.24
CA ALA A 730 32.23 7.15 6.39
C ALA A 730 32.85 6.93 7.80
N TRP A 731 31.99 6.99 8.83
CA TRP A 731 32.42 6.92 10.23
C TRP A 731 32.16 5.56 10.90
N ARG A 732 31.57 4.60 10.21
CA ARG A 732 31.09 3.33 10.79
C ARG A 732 32.20 2.52 11.48
N GLU A 733 33.45 2.61 11.04
CA GLU A 733 34.57 1.87 11.61
C GLU A 733 35.33 2.68 12.67
N SER A 734 35.50 3.98 12.46
CA SER A 734 36.32 4.85 13.33
C SER A 734 35.53 5.46 14.49
N ASP A 735 34.27 5.77 14.31
CA ASP A 735 33.33 6.21 15.36
C ASP A 735 31.92 5.60 15.13
N PRO A 736 31.72 4.32 15.49
CA PRO A 736 30.46 3.62 15.30
C PRO A 736 29.28 4.27 16.00
N ARG A 737 29.50 4.99 17.10
CA ARG A 737 28.45 5.67 17.85
C ARG A 737 27.95 6.90 17.11
N ALA A 738 28.83 7.76 16.64
CA ALA A 738 28.47 8.93 15.83
C ALA A 738 27.79 8.49 14.52
N ALA A 739 28.27 7.42 13.89
CA ALA A 739 27.68 6.81 12.70
C ALA A 739 26.24 6.32 12.98
N TYR A 740 26.03 5.59 14.09
CA TYR A 740 24.70 5.10 14.49
C TYR A 740 23.72 6.24 14.72
N GLU A 741 24.13 7.29 15.43
CA GLU A 741 23.26 8.46 15.69
C GLU A 741 22.89 9.20 14.38
N ALA A 742 23.84 9.34 13.46
CA ALA A 742 23.59 9.95 12.15
C ALA A 742 22.60 9.12 11.32
N LEU A 743 22.83 7.81 11.22
CA LEU A 743 21.94 6.90 10.48
C LEU A 743 20.53 6.85 11.08
N ARG A 744 20.40 6.87 12.41
CA ARG A 744 19.08 6.92 13.08
C ARG A 744 18.32 8.20 12.71
N ARG A 745 18.99 9.37 12.73
CA ARG A 745 18.39 10.64 12.26
C ARG A 745 17.99 10.56 10.79
N GLY A 746 18.90 10.04 9.95
CA GLY A 746 18.66 9.85 8.52
C GLY A 746 17.47 8.94 8.24
N LEU A 747 17.31 7.83 8.99
CA LEU A 747 16.18 6.90 8.86
C LEU A 747 14.84 7.58 9.15
N THR A 748 14.77 8.35 10.23
CA THR A 748 13.55 9.11 10.58
C THR A 748 13.17 10.07 9.46
N ILE A 749 14.15 10.85 8.95
CA ILE A 749 13.91 11.81 7.86
C ILE A 749 13.44 11.10 6.57
N ALA A 750 14.10 9.99 6.20
CA ALA A 750 13.75 9.22 5.00
C ALA A 750 12.34 8.62 5.10
N HIS A 751 12.01 8.04 6.26
CA HIS A 751 10.68 7.51 6.55
C HIS A 751 9.60 8.59 6.46
N ASP A 752 9.81 9.74 7.12
CA ASP A 752 8.85 10.84 7.17
C ASP A 752 8.66 11.50 5.80
N SER A 753 9.72 11.56 4.98
CA SER A 753 9.65 12.09 3.61
C SER A 753 9.13 11.10 2.57
N GLY A 754 9.03 9.81 2.91
CA GLY A 754 8.66 8.75 1.97
C GLY A 754 9.78 8.35 0.98
N ASN A 755 11.02 8.74 1.26
CA ASN A 755 12.19 8.36 0.46
C ASN A 755 12.60 6.93 0.78
N ARG A 756 11.97 5.97 0.09
CA ARG A 756 12.13 4.54 0.35
C ARG A 756 13.55 4.04 0.06
N MET A 757 14.20 4.58 -0.98
CA MET A 757 15.57 4.23 -1.31
C MET A 757 16.52 4.55 -0.14
N ALA A 758 16.49 5.80 0.36
CA ALA A 758 17.35 6.19 1.49
C ALA A 758 17.02 5.38 2.75
N GLU A 759 15.72 5.14 3.03
CA GLU A 759 15.27 4.32 4.16
C GLU A 759 15.90 2.93 4.15
N LEU A 760 15.90 2.24 3.00
CA LEU A 760 16.45 0.89 2.86
C LEU A 760 17.97 0.85 3.02
N TYR A 761 18.70 1.74 2.35
CA TYR A 761 20.16 1.78 2.47
C TYR A 761 20.61 2.15 3.90
N ILE A 762 19.90 3.06 4.56
CA ILE A 762 20.18 3.41 5.96
C ILE A 762 19.89 2.21 6.88
N ALA A 763 18.79 1.51 6.69
CA ALA A 763 18.42 0.33 7.48
C ALA A 763 19.50 -0.77 7.41
N VAL A 764 20.03 -1.05 6.21
CA VAL A 764 21.13 -2.01 6.03
C VAL A 764 22.40 -1.58 6.79
N ASN A 765 22.78 -0.29 6.71
CA ASN A 765 23.97 0.21 7.41
C ASN A 765 23.76 0.25 8.94
N LEU A 766 22.56 0.57 9.43
CA LEU A 766 22.23 0.47 10.86
C LEU A 766 22.37 -0.96 11.37
N SER A 767 21.84 -1.94 10.62
CA SER A 767 21.93 -3.35 11.02
C SER A 767 23.38 -3.83 11.14
N ALA A 768 24.28 -3.36 10.28
CA ALA A 768 25.70 -3.68 10.38
C ALA A 768 26.35 -3.12 11.67
N LEU A 769 25.93 -1.92 12.11
CA LEU A 769 26.47 -1.26 13.31
C LEU A 769 25.86 -1.75 14.63
N VAL A 770 24.64 -2.23 14.64
CA VAL A 770 23.94 -2.64 15.88
C VAL A 770 24.70 -3.70 16.64
N GLY A 771 25.43 -4.58 15.95
CA GLY A 771 26.30 -5.58 16.60
C GLY A 771 27.44 -5.01 17.45
N THR A 772 27.73 -3.72 17.32
CA THR A 772 28.77 -3.02 18.08
C THR A 772 28.25 -1.99 19.06
N VAL A 773 27.05 -1.41 18.84
CA VAL A 773 26.57 -0.23 19.59
C VAL A 773 25.13 -0.38 20.11
N GLY A 774 24.33 -1.37 19.65
CA GLY A 774 22.90 -1.49 19.92
C GLY A 774 22.41 -2.87 20.36
N ALA A 775 21.10 -3.04 20.49
CA ALA A 775 20.48 -4.32 20.82
C ALA A 775 20.33 -5.22 19.57
N ALA A 776 20.55 -6.53 19.71
CA ALA A 776 20.48 -7.49 18.59
C ALA A 776 19.10 -7.49 17.88
N ASP A 777 18.01 -7.30 18.62
CA ASP A 777 16.65 -7.22 18.07
C ASP A 777 16.46 -6.07 17.08
N ASP A 778 17.04 -4.89 17.34
CA ASP A 778 16.95 -3.73 16.43
C ASP A 778 17.60 -4.05 15.07
N ALA A 779 18.70 -4.85 15.04
CA ALA A 779 19.33 -5.27 13.79
C ALA A 779 18.42 -6.18 12.97
N LEU A 780 17.75 -7.13 13.62
CA LEU A 780 16.85 -8.06 12.96
C LEU A 780 15.64 -7.32 12.37
N ASP A 781 15.15 -6.27 13.03
CA ASP A 781 14.07 -5.42 12.52
C ASP A 781 14.47 -4.69 11.24
N PHE A 782 15.66 -4.07 11.22
CA PHE A 782 16.17 -3.38 10.03
C PHE A 782 16.42 -4.34 8.86
N LEU A 783 16.95 -5.53 9.15
CA LEU A 783 17.19 -6.55 8.13
C LEU A 783 15.88 -7.10 7.57
N THR A 784 14.88 -7.35 8.41
CA THR A 784 13.53 -7.74 7.98
C THR A 784 12.93 -6.71 7.05
N LEU A 785 13.01 -5.41 7.40
CA LEU A 785 12.54 -4.32 6.57
C LEU A 785 13.23 -4.31 5.20
N ALA A 786 14.58 -4.40 5.19
CA ALA A 786 15.35 -4.32 3.95
C ALA A 786 15.13 -5.55 3.05
N ILE A 787 15.15 -6.77 3.61
CA ILE A 787 14.95 -8.02 2.84
C ILE A 787 13.56 -8.02 2.20
N ASN A 788 12.50 -7.73 2.98
CA ASN A 788 11.14 -7.71 2.46
C ASN A 788 10.98 -6.66 1.34
N ASN A 789 11.47 -5.45 1.54
CA ASN A 789 11.31 -4.39 0.56
C ASN A 789 12.07 -4.67 -0.74
N PHE A 790 13.35 -5.11 -0.68
CA PHE A 790 14.10 -5.47 -1.89
C PHE A 790 13.53 -6.72 -2.59
N TYR A 791 12.97 -7.65 -1.81
CA TYR A 791 12.29 -8.79 -2.40
C TYR A 791 10.99 -8.37 -3.11
N ASP A 792 10.17 -7.53 -2.47
CA ASP A 792 8.88 -7.07 -3.01
C ASP A 792 9.03 -6.20 -4.25
N SER A 793 10.07 -5.35 -4.30
CA SER A 793 10.41 -4.54 -5.48
C SER A 793 11.16 -5.32 -6.56
N ALA A 794 11.43 -6.62 -6.36
CA ALA A 794 12.29 -7.46 -7.20
C ALA A 794 13.70 -6.87 -7.43
N SER A 795 14.18 -6.01 -6.54
CA SER A 795 15.54 -5.46 -6.52
C SER A 795 16.53 -6.50 -5.98
N TYR A 796 16.57 -7.68 -6.60
CA TYR A 796 17.33 -8.84 -6.09
C TYR A 796 18.83 -8.62 -6.04
N SER A 797 19.37 -7.81 -6.93
CA SER A 797 20.79 -7.43 -6.89
C SER A 797 21.14 -6.62 -5.63
N GLN A 798 20.18 -5.90 -5.06
CA GLN A 798 20.35 -5.15 -3.83
C GLN A 798 20.06 -5.99 -2.58
N MET A 799 19.20 -7.01 -2.69
CA MET A 799 18.85 -7.90 -1.59
C MET A 799 20.06 -8.67 -1.03
N VAL A 800 21.11 -8.86 -1.83
CA VAL A 800 22.35 -9.54 -1.35
C VAL A 800 23.03 -8.78 -0.21
N THR A 801 22.85 -7.44 -0.13
CA THR A 801 23.45 -6.63 0.92
C THR A 801 22.88 -6.88 2.32
N PRO A 802 21.55 -6.81 2.56
CA PRO A 802 21.02 -7.19 3.86
C PRO A 802 21.23 -8.67 4.19
N LEU A 803 21.24 -9.56 3.19
CA LEU A 803 21.53 -10.98 3.43
C LEU A 803 22.98 -11.21 3.90
N ILE A 804 23.96 -10.51 3.32
CA ILE A 804 25.35 -10.67 3.75
C ILE A 804 25.59 -10.12 5.18
N VAL A 805 24.92 -9.01 5.51
CA VAL A 805 24.93 -8.45 6.87
C VAL A 805 24.24 -9.39 7.87
N LEU A 806 23.14 -10.03 7.45
CA LEU A 806 22.43 -11.04 8.26
C LEU A 806 23.32 -12.25 8.53
N ALA A 807 24.08 -12.73 7.54
CA ALA A 807 25.02 -13.84 7.72
C ALA A 807 26.08 -13.51 8.78
N ALA A 808 26.66 -12.29 8.75
CA ALA A 808 27.61 -11.84 9.77
C ALA A 808 26.94 -11.69 11.16
N HIS A 809 25.67 -11.31 11.19
CA HIS A 809 24.92 -11.20 12.44
C HIS A 809 24.61 -12.58 13.03
N PHE A 810 24.20 -13.54 12.24
CA PHE A 810 23.95 -14.91 12.67
C PHE A 810 25.21 -15.62 13.13
N ASP A 811 26.36 -15.36 12.50
CA ASP A 811 27.65 -15.87 12.97
C ASP A 811 27.94 -15.41 14.43
N ARG A 812 27.72 -14.12 14.72
CA ARG A 812 27.85 -13.56 16.08
C ARG A 812 26.86 -14.12 17.08
N LEU A 813 25.66 -14.49 16.63
CA LEU A 813 24.63 -15.15 17.47
C LEU A 813 24.86 -16.66 17.63
N GLY A 814 25.92 -17.24 17.06
CA GLY A 814 26.21 -18.67 17.10
C GLY A 814 25.37 -19.54 16.16
N ARG A 815 24.56 -18.92 15.26
CA ARG A 815 23.74 -19.62 14.27
C ARG A 815 24.54 -19.87 12.98
N HIS A 816 25.63 -20.60 13.10
CA HIS A 816 26.67 -20.77 12.08
C HIS A 816 26.16 -21.46 10.81
N GLU A 817 25.25 -22.43 10.90
CA GLU A 817 24.70 -23.15 9.73
C GLU A 817 23.82 -22.22 8.87
N ALA A 818 22.96 -21.43 9.51
CA ALA A 818 22.14 -20.43 8.83
C ALA A 818 23.02 -19.33 8.19
N ALA A 819 24.03 -18.86 8.92
CA ALA A 819 25.01 -17.89 8.42
C ALA A 819 25.74 -18.40 7.18
N ALA A 820 26.23 -19.66 7.18
CA ALA A 820 26.93 -20.26 6.05
C ALA A 820 26.02 -20.42 4.83
N THR A 821 24.77 -20.84 5.03
CA THR A 821 23.78 -21.00 3.96
C THR A 821 23.47 -19.65 3.30
N ILE A 822 23.21 -18.60 4.08
CA ILE A 822 22.92 -17.25 3.56
C ILE A 822 24.15 -16.65 2.89
N ALA A 823 25.36 -16.82 3.47
CA ALA A 823 26.59 -16.33 2.88
C ALA A 823 26.86 -16.97 1.50
N GLY A 824 26.53 -18.25 1.32
CA GLY A 824 26.66 -18.95 0.05
C GLY A 824 25.85 -18.33 -1.10
N PHE A 825 24.68 -17.82 -0.79
CA PHE A 825 23.85 -17.07 -1.76
C PHE A 825 24.34 -15.63 -1.98
N ALA A 826 24.65 -14.92 -0.88
CA ALA A 826 24.82 -13.48 -0.88
C ALA A 826 26.27 -13.02 -1.17
N THR A 827 27.26 -13.93 -1.25
CA THR A 827 28.65 -13.57 -1.52
C THR A 827 28.84 -13.19 -2.98
N THR A 828 28.76 -11.90 -3.28
CA THR A 828 29.00 -11.30 -4.58
C THR A 828 30.15 -10.31 -4.52
N THR A 829 30.75 -9.93 -5.66
CA THR A 829 31.81 -8.91 -5.71
C THR A 829 31.33 -7.60 -5.09
N PHE A 830 30.09 -7.21 -5.35
CA PHE A 830 29.47 -6.02 -4.78
C PHE A 830 29.32 -6.10 -3.24
N ALA A 831 28.78 -7.23 -2.74
CA ALA A 831 28.61 -7.40 -1.29
C ALA A 831 29.93 -7.37 -0.53
N LEU A 832 30.98 -8.02 -1.08
CA LEU A 832 32.33 -8.01 -0.50
C LEU A 832 32.96 -6.61 -0.48
N ALA A 833 32.72 -5.81 -1.51
CA ALA A 833 33.21 -4.43 -1.57
C ALA A 833 32.47 -3.50 -0.59
N ALA A 834 31.15 -3.69 -0.43
CA ALA A 834 30.31 -2.88 0.45
C ALA A 834 30.52 -3.20 1.94
N PHE A 835 30.74 -4.48 2.26
CA PHE A 835 30.89 -5.01 3.62
C PHE A 835 32.10 -5.95 3.72
N PRO A 836 33.36 -5.40 3.77
CA PRO A 836 34.59 -6.21 3.80
C PRO A 836 34.69 -7.17 4.99
N GLU A 837 34.03 -6.86 6.10
CA GLU A 837 33.98 -7.66 7.33
C GLU A 837 33.41 -9.07 7.12
N ILE A 838 32.65 -9.30 6.05
CA ILE A 838 32.13 -10.63 5.74
C ILE A 838 33.24 -11.64 5.42
N THR A 839 34.38 -11.18 4.92
CA THR A 839 35.55 -12.05 4.67
C THR A 839 36.01 -12.69 5.97
N THR A 840 36.01 -11.93 7.07
CA THR A 840 36.35 -12.44 8.40
C THR A 840 35.30 -13.42 8.90
N THR A 841 34.00 -13.11 8.69
CA THR A 841 32.90 -14.00 9.01
C THR A 841 33.02 -15.35 8.27
N ILE A 842 33.27 -15.32 6.95
CA ILE A 842 33.45 -16.56 6.18
C ILE A 842 34.65 -17.38 6.71
N ALA A 843 35.76 -16.73 7.06
CA ALA A 843 36.91 -17.42 7.64
C ALA A 843 36.54 -18.08 8.96
N HIS A 844 35.85 -17.38 9.85
CA HIS A 844 35.38 -17.91 11.14
C HIS A 844 34.36 -19.06 10.96
N LEU A 845 33.40 -18.94 10.05
CA LEU A 845 32.45 -20.02 9.74
C LEU A 845 33.15 -21.29 9.25
N ARG A 846 34.24 -21.16 8.45
CA ARG A 846 35.05 -22.31 8.01
C ARG A 846 35.79 -22.97 9.16
N GLU A 847 36.29 -22.19 10.12
CA GLU A 847 36.95 -22.70 11.32
C GLU A 847 35.99 -23.46 12.22
N VAL A 848 34.78 -22.89 12.48
CA VAL A 848 33.81 -23.48 13.41
C VAL A 848 33.10 -24.70 12.81
N LEU A 849 32.67 -24.64 11.55
CA LEU A 849 31.90 -25.70 10.90
C LEU A 849 32.77 -26.77 10.22
N SER A 850 34.03 -26.54 9.98
CA SER A 850 34.95 -27.18 9.03
C SER A 850 34.69 -26.77 7.57
N ASP A 851 35.75 -26.77 6.75
CA ASP A 851 35.69 -26.40 5.32
C ASP A 851 34.62 -27.21 4.57
N LYS A 852 34.55 -28.53 4.80
CA LYS A 852 33.60 -29.40 4.10
C LYS A 852 32.15 -29.11 4.44
N ALA A 853 31.86 -28.84 5.71
CA ALA A 853 30.49 -28.50 6.15
C ALA A 853 30.09 -27.11 5.64
N TYR A 854 31.00 -26.12 5.73
CA TYR A 854 30.76 -24.80 5.19
C TYR A 854 30.45 -24.83 3.70
N GLU A 855 31.28 -25.52 2.88
CA GLU A 855 31.07 -25.60 1.43
C GLU A 855 29.73 -26.27 1.09
N SER A 856 29.32 -27.30 1.84
CA SER A 856 28.04 -27.96 1.63
C SER A 856 26.86 -27.02 1.87
N LEU A 857 26.88 -26.24 2.96
CA LEU A 857 25.85 -25.28 3.32
C LEU A 857 25.83 -24.09 2.37
N ALA A 858 27.00 -23.56 2.05
CA ALA A 858 27.12 -22.47 1.10
C ALA A 858 26.64 -22.85 -0.32
N GLN A 859 26.93 -24.10 -0.76
CA GLN A 859 26.40 -24.61 -2.03
C GLN A 859 24.88 -24.77 -1.99
N ALA A 860 24.31 -25.21 -0.86
CA ALA A 860 22.86 -25.27 -0.70
C ALA A 860 22.22 -23.88 -0.82
N GLY A 861 22.81 -22.87 -0.18
CA GLY A 861 22.39 -21.48 -0.31
C GLY A 861 22.52 -20.95 -1.74
N ALA A 862 23.67 -21.14 -2.38
CA ALA A 862 23.95 -20.67 -3.74
C ALA A 862 22.99 -21.22 -4.80
N THR A 863 22.34 -22.37 -4.52
CA THR A 863 21.36 -23.00 -5.43
C THR A 863 19.92 -22.57 -5.15
N MET A 864 19.66 -21.79 -4.07
CA MET A 864 18.32 -21.31 -3.76
C MET A 864 17.84 -20.26 -4.77
N THR A 865 16.53 -20.23 -4.98
CA THR A 865 15.89 -19.10 -5.68
C THR A 865 15.85 -17.87 -4.79
N ASN A 866 15.65 -16.67 -5.37
CA ASN A 866 15.48 -15.43 -4.60
C ASN A 866 14.34 -15.55 -3.57
N ALA A 867 13.25 -16.23 -3.93
CA ALA A 867 12.12 -16.49 -3.05
C ALA A 867 12.51 -17.40 -1.87
N ASN A 868 13.23 -18.47 -2.16
CA ASN A 868 13.58 -19.44 -1.13
C ASN A 868 14.60 -18.88 -0.15
N ILE A 869 15.59 -18.09 -0.61
CA ILE A 869 16.57 -17.49 0.30
C ILE A 869 15.95 -16.36 1.13
N ALA A 870 15.06 -15.54 0.56
CA ALA A 870 14.38 -14.49 1.31
C ALA A 870 13.51 -15.11 2.42
N ARG A 871 12.72 -16.13 2.10
CA ARG A 871 11.91 -16.85 3.10
C ARG A 871 12.78 -17.49 4.16
N TYR A 872 13.80 -18.24 3.75
CA TYR A 872 14.74 -18.89 4.67
C TYR A 872 15.35 -17.87 5.64
N ALA A 873 15.80 -16.71 5.14
CA ALA A 873 16.36 -15.65 5.95
C ALA A 873 15.35 -15.08 6.97
N LEU A 874 14.10 -14.86 6.56
CA LEU A 874 13.03 -14.36 7.43
C LEU A 874 12.64 -15.38 8.48
N ASP A 875 12.49 -16.66 8.11
CA ASP A 875 12.20 -17.75 9.05
C ASP A 875 13.32 -17.87 10.11
N GLN A 876 14.59 -17.76 9.68
CA GLN A 876 15.75 -17.78 10.58
C GLN A 876 15.84 -16.56 11.48
N ILE A 877 15.38 -15.38 11.02
CA ILE A 877 15.23 -14.16 11.84
C ILE A 877 14.18 -14.40 12.94
N ASP A 878 13.03 -14.96 12.61
CA ASP A 878 11.95 -15.21 13.58
C ASP A 878 12.36 -16.24 14.64
N GLU A 879 13.07 -17.30 14.26
CA GLU A 879 13.66 -18.25 15.21
C GLU A 879 14.69 -17.57 16.12
N ALA A 880 15.58 -16.72 15.58
CA ALA A 880 16.57 -16.00 16.38
C ALA A 880 15.92 -15.05 17.39
N ARG A 881 14.83 -14.36 17.01
CA ARG A 881 14.04 -13.52 17.94
C ARG A 881 13.43 -14.34 19.08
N ALA A 882 12.87 -15.51 18.76
CA ALA A 882 12.30 -16.39 19.77
C ALA A 882 13.37 -16.88 20.78
N GLU A 883 14.57 -17.20 20.31
CA GLU A 883 15.71 -17.57 21.17
C GLU A 883 16.17 -16.40 22.06
N LEU A 884 16.33 -15.18 21.48
CA LEU A 884 16.71 -13.98 22.24
C LEU A 884 15.68 -13.63 23.31
N ALA A 885 14.39 -13.72 22.99
CA ALA A 885 13.30 -13.50 23.95
C ALA A 885 13.28 -14.53 25.08
N SER A 886 13.75 -15.77 24.84
CA SER A 886 13.83 -16.82 25.86
C SER A 886 15.03 -16.67 26.80
N GLN A 887 16.04 -15.88 26.41
CA GLN A 887 17.27 -15.62 27.21
C GLN A 887 17.16 -14.34 28.06
N GLN A 888 16.19 -13.47 27.80
CA GLN A 888 15.85 -12.29 28.60
C GLN A 888 14.79 -12.65 29.66
#